data_6bae74860fab544936be94b34c87a7d5
#
_entry.id   6bae74860fab544936be94b34c87a7d5
#
_cell.length_a   1.000
_cell.length_b   1.000
_cell.length_c   1.000
_cell.angle_alpha   90.00
_cell.angle_beta   90.00
_cell.angle_gamma   90.00
#
_symmetry.space_group_name_H-M   'P 1'
#
loop_
_entity.id
_entity.type
_entity.pdbx_description
1 polymer ?
#
loop_
_entity_poly.entity_id
_entity_poly.type
_entity_poly.pdbx_seq_one_letter_code
_entity_poly.pdbx_strand_id
1 'polypeptide(L)'
;MWFYNAFFLWGLAAAVALPLLIHLLTRDRVQRVAFSTLRFFAKVSKRVLRRRKFQEMVLLAMRMLVCALVALAFAWPYITKPDKDADLTRAGKATVIVVDVSGSMSRPGVADAMKKELGEALGSLSENNEAAALISFSDSPDLLAPLTKEIARVRDAAKDVAPGSGGSDLAAALNKAREILKDVQAPDKRVVVISDFQRAAWRNYKPDDKLDAGTKLIVRAVAPAKSDNLAIIKAEYPASVVADKSPRKLLARIAHYSQQEVAGVEATLTIRGTAVSSQKVNLPAGGNADVLFHVAFDTPGDCPGAISIKANDADPVDNAAYFNTRVTPAIKVLIVNGSPDPRPLMDASFFPHLALDPQAALTKFTGNAGDTQRLTIFDVRVVDLTAIAPKDVADSQVVLLANVPTVSPEVKAALADLLKRGGGLMLLPGDRVRADVFNSTFADVSPCRLGGLLEPKAVAGRAAETPLAAIDMQHPVFEEFLRPHNGDLTTARFNRYFEAVGSQAARVLARFQDGERPAILEQQIGPGVSIIMLSPVDLQWNSLPMRAVFLPFMHQAVRYLAVRSEPATACEVGQQMPVPAGCQLKNPKGQAVALALKPDGKPLPSAPASECGFWTLTGADGKTQLVYAVNRPSYEADPTVLDAQEVVQATETPAVDSADTVASAGLGPMAKDDMNLWWYALLAAAVLMLAELLLANRTLRH
;
A
#
# COMPACT_ATOMS: atom_id res chain seq x y z
N MET A 1 39.27 -22.86 1.00
CA MET A 1 38.59 -22.79 -0.28
C MET A 1 37.99 -24.16 -0.57
N TRP A 2 36.67 -24.23 -0.71
CA TRP A 2 35.93 -25.48 -0.93
C TRP A 2 35.23 -25.41 -2.28
N PHE A 3 34.75 -26.52 -2.82
CA PHE A 3 34.11 -26.59 -4.12
C PHE A 3 32.75 -27.26 -3.99
N TYR A 4 31.68 -26.61 -4.50
CA TYR A 4 30.33 -27.19 -4.53
C TYR A 4 30.26 -28.41 -5.45
N ASN A 5 30.96 -28.34 -6.60
CA ASN A 5 30.97 -29.39 -7.60
C ASN A 5 32.40 -29.89 -7.88
N ALA A 6 32.99 -30.54 -6.93
CA ALA A 6 34.38 -31.09 -7.04
C ALA A 6 34.56 -32.02 -8.27
N PHE A 7 33.48 -32.60 -8.80
CA PHE A 7 33.54 -33.44 -10.02
C PHE A 7 34.08 -32.66 -11.24
N PHE A 8 33.79 -31.35 -11.33
CA PHE A 8 34.32 -30.51 -12.43
C PHE A 8 35.84 -30.29 -12.35
N LEU A 9 36.49 -30.55 -11.25
CA LEU A 9 37.95 -30.53 -11.15
C LEU A 9 38.60 -31.64 -12.02
N TRP A 10 37.94 -32.76 -12.22
CA TRP A 10 38.38 -33.78 -13.18
C TRP A 10 38.22 -33.28 -14.62
N GLY A 11 37.21 -32.48 -14.91
CA GLY A 11 37.02 -31.80 -16.19
C GLY A 11 38.09 -30.74 -16.45
N LEU A 12 38.75 -30.19 -15.43
CA LEU A 12 39.86 -29.24 -15.58
C LEU A 12 41.03 -29.82 -16.38
N ALA A 13 41.40 -31.06 -16.10
CA ALA A 13 42.48 -31.74 -16.84
C ALA A 13 42.13 -31.93 -18.32
N ALA A 14 40.89 -32.32 -18.60
CA ALA A 14 40.39 -32.47 -19.98
C ALA A 14 40.32 -31.13 -20.71
N ALA A 15 39.84 -30.08 -20.04
CA ALA A 15 39.70 -28.73 -20.59
C ALA A 15 41.08 -28.11 -20.95
N VAL A 16 42.11 -28.34 -20.13
CA VAL A 16 43.48 -27.87 -20.39
C VAL A 16 44.14 -28.70 -21.49
N ALA A 17 43.87 -30.00 -21.55
CA ALA A 17 44.44 -30.90 -22.56
C ALA A 17 43.92 -30.63 -23.98
N LEU A 18 42.69 -30.13 -24.12
CA LEU A 18 42.06 -29.92 -25.44
C LEU A 18 42.79 -28.90 -26.32
N PRO A 19 43.15 -27.68 -25.86
CA PRO A 19 43.95 -26.74 -26.66
C PRO A 19 45.33 -27.28 -27.02
N LEU A 20 45.96 -28.03 -26.13
CA LEU A 20 47.24 -28.66 -26.36
C LEU A 20 47.14 -29.73 -27.43
N LEU A 21 46.13 -30.59 -27.39
CA LEU A 21 45.87 -31.65 -28.37
C LEU A 21 45.57 -31.07 -29.77
N ILE A 22 44.78 -30.01 -29.82
CA ILE A 22 44.53 -29.30 -31.09
C ILE A 22 45.83 -28.70 -31.65
N HIS A 23 46.67 -28.10 -30.81
CA HIS A 23 47.95 -27.54 -31.24
C HIS A 23 48.91 -28.61 -31.76
N LEU A 24 48.92 -29.79 -31.18
CA LEU A 24 49.73 -30.91 -31.64
C LEU A 24 49.23 -31.52 -32.93
N LEU A 25 47.90 -31.60 -33.13
CA LEU A 25 47.28 -32.16 -34.33
C LEU A 25 47.33 -31.20 -35.52
N THR A 26 47.35 -29.90 -35.29
CA THR A 26 47.39 -28.86 -36.32
C THR A 26 48.82 -28.41 -36.69
N ARG A 27 49.84 -29.12 -36.21
CA ARG A 27 51.24 -28.81 -36.53
C ARG A 27 51.47 -28.95 -38.05
N ASP A 28 51.69 -27.83 -38.73
CA ASP A 28 51.86 -27.75 -40.18
C ASP A 28 52.97 -28.70 -40.69
N ARG A 29 52.59 -29.65 -41.55
CA ARG A 29 53.55 -30.45 -42.27
C ARG A 29 54.18 -29.55 -43.37
N VAL A 30 55.44 -29.14 -43.15
CA VAL A 30 56.19 -28.35 -44.10
C VAL A 30 56.31 -29.19 -45.40
N GLN A 31 55.56 -28.82 -46.40
CA GLN A 31 55.79 -29.38 -47.76
C GLN A 31 57.09 -28.81 -48.29
N ARG A 32 58.06 -29.69 -48.55
CA ARG A 32 59.30 -29.32 -49.25
C ARG A 32 59.02 -29.20 -50.73
N VAL A 33 58.93 -27.97 -51.21
CA VAL A 33 58.86 -27.70 -52.65
C VAL A 33 60.31 -27.45 -53.15
N ALA A 34 60.77 -28.24 -54.09
CA ALA A 34 62.07 -28.04 -54.65
C ALA A 34 62.05 -26.82 -55.60
N PHE A 35 62.67 -25.74 -55.18
CA PHE A 35 62.85 -24.53 -56.03
C PHE A 35 64.25 -24.49 -56.62
N SER A 36 64.38 -24.27 -57.95
CA SER A 36 65.60 -24.34 -58.65
C SER A 36 66.59 -23.17 -58.54
N THR A 37 66.20 -22.07 -57.88
CA THR A 37 67.08 -20.90 -57.73
C THR A 37 66.93 -20.26 -56.36
N LEU A 38 67.79 -20.62 -55.40
CA LEU A 38 67.87 -20.08 -54.03
C LEU A 38 68.61 -18.73 -53.87
N ARG A 39 68.97 -18.08 -55.02
CA ARG A 39 69.90 -16.92 -54.99
C ARG A 39 69.32 -15.62 -54.50
N PHE A 40 68.00 -15.55 -54.27
CA PHE A 40 67.29 -14.34 -53.87
C PHE A 40 66.60 -14.39 -52.51
N PHE A 41 66.67 -15.48 -51.73
CA PHE A 41 66.12 -15.51 -50.39
C PHE A 41 67.11 -14.96 -49.38
N ALA A 42 66.87 -13.72 -48.93
CA ALA A 42 67.55 -13.18 -47.78
C ALA A 42 67.40 -14.13 -46.57
N LYS A 43 68.53 -14.42 -45.87
CA LYS A 43 68.55 -15.27 -44.69
C LYS A 43 67.53 -14.75 -43.68
N VAL A 44 66.40 -15.46 -43.53
CA VAL A 44 65.46 -15.16 -42.47
C VAL A 44 66.21 -15.24 -41.16
N SER A 45 66.25 -14.12 -40.44
CA SER A 45 67.02 -14.03 -39.21
C SER A 45 66.45 -15.02 -38.19
N LYS A 46 67.28 -15.81 -37.55
CA LYS A 46 66.90 -16.77 -36.48
C LYS A 46 66.14 -16.11 -35.33
N ARG A 47 66.24 -14.78 -35.18
CA ARG A 47 65.52 -13.98 -34.20
C ARG A 47 64.00 -13.90 -34.51
N VAL A 48 63.59 -13.79 -35.75
CA VAL A 48 62.17 -13.69 -36.16
C VAL A 48 61.47 -15.02 -35.95
N LEU A 49 62.09 -16.14 -36.27
CA LEU A 49 61.57 -17.48 -36.04
C LEU A 49 61.41 -17.81 -34.55
N ARG A 50 62.38 -17.38 -33.71
CA ARG A 50 62.27 -17.55 -32.24
C ARG A 50 61.15 -16.72 -31.66
N ARG A 51 60.95 -15.49 -32.15
CA ARG A 51 59.90 -14.57 -31.66
C ARG A 51 58.50 -15.11 -32.02
N ARG A 52 58.35 -15.68 -33.23
CA ARG A 52 57.06 -16.26 -33.66
C ARG A 52 56.73 -17.54 -32.86
N LYS A 53 57.67 -18.43 -32.64
CA LYS A 53 57.47 -19.60 -31.78
C LYS A 53 57.15 -19.23 -30.32
N PHE A 54 57.77 -18.17 -29.79
CA PHE A 54 57.45 -17.68 -28.44
C PHE A 54 56.03 -17.11 -28.36
N GLN A 55 55.60 -16.35 -29.38
CA GLN A 55 54.24 -15.83 -29.45
C GLN A 55 53.18 -16.96 -29.54
N GLU A 56 53.42 -17.98 -30.37
CA GLU A 56 52.55 -19.15 -30.48
C GLU A 56 52.43 -19.91 -29.13
N MET A 57 53.55 -20.05 -28.41
CA MET A 57 53.55 -20.66 -27.07
C MET A 57 52.77 -19.82 -26.02
N VAL A 58 52.89 -18.49 -26.08
CA VAL A 58 52.16 -17.59 -25.19
C VAL A 58 50.64 -17.66 -25.47
N LEU A 59 50.25 -17.65 -26.75
CA LEU A 59 48.85 -17.81 -27.14
C LEU A 59 48.26 -19.17 -26.71
N LEU A 60 49.04 -20.26 -26.87
CA LEU A 60 48.64 -21.58 -26.37
C LEU A 60 48.46 -21.58 -24.86
N ALA A 61 49.40 -21.00 -24.12
CA ALA A 61 49.33 -20.91 -22.66
C ALA A 61 48.09 -20.09 -22.18
N MET A 62 47.77 -18.99 -22.91
CA MET A 62 46.57 -18.20 -22.60
C MET A 62 45.27 -18.99 -22.84
N ARG A 63 45.16 -19.75 -23.93
CA ARG A 63 44.01 -20.63 -24.20
C ARG A 63 43.84 -21.71 -23.13
N MET A 64 44.94 -22.34 -22.72
CA MET A 64 44.93 -23.32 -21.65
C MET A 64 44.44 -22.69 -20.33
N LEU A 65 44.90 -21.47 -20.03
CA LEU A 65 44.52 -20.76 -18.80
C LEU A 65 43.05 -20.33 -18.85
N VAL A 66 42.52 -19.85 -19.98
CA VAL A 66 41.09 -19.54 -20.15
C VAL A 66 40.24 -20.78 -19.92
N CYS A 67 40.58 -21.93 -20.55
CA CYS A 67 39.86 -23.18 -20.34
C CYS A 67 39.91 -23.65 -18.88
N ALA A 68 41.06 -23.47 -18.19
CA ALA A 68 41.21 -23.78 -16.78
C ALA A 68 40.34 -22.89 -15.90
N LEU A 69 40.27 -21.57 -16.15
CA LEU A 69 39.44 -20.64 -15.38
C LEU A 69 37.94 -20.90 -15.56
N VAL A 70 37.53 -21.24 -16.80
CA VAL A 70 36.14 -21.62 -17.06
C VAL A 70 35.78 -22.91 -16.33
N ALA A 71 36.61 -23.95 -16.40
CA ALA A 71 36.39 -25.20 -15.67
C ALA A 71 36.37 -24.98 -14.12
N LEU A 72 37.24 -24.09 -13.64
CA LEU A 72 37.27 -23.71 -12.24
C LEU A 72 35.96 -22.97 -11.82
N ALA A 73 35.43 -22.13 -12.70
CA ALA A 73 34.15 -21.45 -12.44
C ALA A 73 32.99 -22.44 -12.29
N PHE A 74 32.95 -23.52 -13.11
CA PHE A 74 31.95 -24.59 -13.00
C PHE A 74 32.14 -25.47 -11.76
N ALA A 75 33.35 -25.56 -11.20
CA ALA A 75 33.60 -26.22 -9.92
C ALA A 75 33.01 -25.44 -8.73
N TRP A 76 32.56 -24.19 -8.97
CA TRP A 76 31.89 -23.30 -8.02
C TRP A 76 32.70 -23.12 -6.72
N PRO A 77 33.88 -22.48 -6.80
CA PRO A 77 34.72 -22.23 -5.65
C PRO A 77 34.07 -21.23 -4.67
N TYR A 78 34.10 -21.54 -3.39
CA TYR A 78 33.63 -20.66 -2.34
C TYR A 78 34.61 -20.63 -1.16
N ILE A 79 34.60 -19.51 -0.45
CA ILE A 79 35.32 -19.36 0.80
C ILE A 79 34.29 -19.27 1.92
N THR A 80 34.22 -20.24 2.79
CA THR A 80 33.53 -20.11 4.05
C THR A 80 34.29 -19.10 4.89
N LYS A 81 33.67 -18.01 5.27
CA LYS A 81 34.14 -17.21 6.39
C LYS A 81 34.16 -18.13 7.61
N PRO A 82 35.17 -18.08 8.46
CA PRO A 82 35.13 -18.83 9.73
C PRO A 82 33.89 -18.34 10.48
N ASP A 83 32.89 -19.20 10.56
CA ASP A 83 31.60 -18.90 11.16
C ASP A 83 31.85 -18.70 12.64
N LYS A 84 31.81 -17.47 13.12
CA LYS A 84 31.77 -17.17 14.55
C LYS A 84 30.50 -17.79 15.18
N ASP A 85 29.53 -18.15 14.33
CA ASP A 85 28.26 -18.76 14.73
C ASP A 85 28.31 -20.31 14.77
N ALA A 86 29.30 -20.96 14.17
CA ALA A 86 29.47 -22.42 14.28
C ALA A 86 29.68 -22.89 15.73
N ASP A 87 30.16 -22.01 16.59
CA ASP A 87 30.27 -22.25 18.02
C ASP A 87 28.91 -22.06 18.76
N LEU A 88 27.94 -21.36 18.15
CA LEU A 88 26.61 -21.14 18.71
C LEU A 88 25.75 -22.41 18.68
N THR A 89 25.92 -23.26 17.66
CA THR A 89 25.17 -24.52 17.52
C THR A 89 25.46 -25.53 18.61
N ARG A 90 26.55 -25.35 19.43
CA ARG A 90 26.96 -26.21 20.52
C ARG A 90 26.92 -25.53 21.89
N ALA A 91 25.98 -24.61 22.10
CA ALA A 91 25.73 -24.07 23.42
C ALA A 91 25.08 -25.14 24.32
N GLY A 92 25.42 -25.16 25.59
CA GLY A 92 24.75 -26.07 26.56
C GLY A 92 23.30 -25.65 26.82
N LYS A 93 23.01 -24.34 26.68
CA LYS A 93 21.68 -23.74 26.77
C LYS A 93 21.49 -22.69 25.68
N ALA A 94 20.27 -22.58 25.16
CA ALA A 94 19.88 -21.51 24.24
C ALA A 94 18.58 -20.84 24.73
N THR A 95 18.67 -19.56 25.04
CA THR A 95 17.54 -18.79 25.60
C THR A 95 17.18 -17.65 24.67
N VAL A 96 15.91 -17.58 24.22
CA VAL A 96 15.37 -16.43 23.51
C VAL A 96 14.46 -15.68 24.47
N ILE A 97 14.81 -14.42 24.76
CA ILE A 97 14.00 -13.53 25.57
C ILE A 97 13.10 -12.74 24.62
N VAL A 98 11.80 -12.80 24.86
CA VAL A 98 10.75 -12.14 24.07
C VAL A 98 10.05 -11.14 24.98
N VAL A 99 10.17 -9.85 24.69
CA VAL A 99 9.64 -8.77 25.52
C VAL A 99 8.52 -8.06 24.78
N ASP A 100 7.37 -8.00 25.40
CA ASP A 100 6.24 -7.22 24.95
C ASP A 100 6.49 -5.72 25.11
N VAL A 101 6.38 -4.98 24.02
CA VAL A 101 6.48 -3.51 24.00
C VAL A 101 5.22 -2.88 23.40
N SER A 102 4.10 -3.60 23.42
CA SER A 102 2.81 -3.12 22.96
C SER A 102 2.28 -1.95 23.80
N GLY A 103 1.17 -1.39 23.35
CA GLY A 103 0.55 -0.25 23.99
C GLY A 103 0.12 -0.53 25.43
N SER A 104 -0.36 -1.72 25.72
CA SER A 104 -0.78 -2.14 27.07
C SER A 104 0.36 -2.11 28.08
N MET A 105 1.60 -2.34 27.64
CA MET A 105 2.80 -2.28 28.47
C MET A 105 3.17 -0.85 28.91
N SER A 106 2.58 0.18 28.30
CA SER A 106 2.79 1.58 28.70
C SER A 106 1.93 2.02 29.89
N ARG A 107 1.05 1.16 30.40
CA ARG A 107 0.19 1.43 31.56
C ARG A 107 1.02 1.75 32.81
N PRO A 108 0.47 2.61 33.72
CA PRO A 108 1.17 2.97 34.95
C PRO A 108 1.63 1.76 35.77
N GLY A 109 2.90 1.68 36.07
CA GLY A 109 3.53 0.60 36.84
C GLY A 109 3.90 -0.65 36.02
N VAL A 110 3.33 -0.89 34.84
CA VAL A 110 3.62 -2.05 34.00
C VAL A 110 5.00 -1.92 33.37
N ALA A 111 5.36 -0.75 32.87
CA ALA A 111 6.67 -0.49 32.26
C ALA A 111 7.84 -0.74 33.22
N ASP A 112 7.69 -0.35 34.50
CA ASP A 112 8.73 -0.58 35.52
C ASP A 112 8.79 -2.05 35.90
N ALA A 113 7.64 -2.73 36.02
CA ALA A 113 7.59 -4.16 36.28
C ALA A 113 8.19 -4.96 35.11
N MET A 114 7.94 -4.59 33.86
CA MET A 114 8.57 -5.18 32.66
C MET A 114 10.09 -5.05 32.71
N LYS A 115 10.62 -3.87 33.02
CA LYS A 115 12.07 -3.65 33.14
C LYS A 115 12.69 -4.48 34.25
N LYS A 116 11.99 -4.65 35.37
CA LYS A 116 12.41 -5.50 36.48
C LYS A 116 12.49 -6.96 36.03
N GLU A 117 11.41 -7.51 35.44
CA GLU A 117 11.37 -8.89 34.96
C GLU A 117 12.41 -9.16 33.86
N LEU A 118 12.63 -8.19 32.95
CA LEU A 118 13.67 -8.25 31.94
C LEU A 118 15.08 -8.28 32.59
N GLY A 119 15.31 -7.43 33.59
CA GLY A 119 16.54 -7.41 34.37
C GLY A 119 16.82 -8.75 35.08
N GLU A 120 15.80 -9.35 35.69
CA GLU A 120 15.89 -10.68 36.31
C GLU A 120 16.15 -11.80 35.31
N ALA A 121 15.47 -11.76 34.14
CA ALA A 121 15.69 -12.72 33.04
C ALA A 121 17.13 -12.63 32.52
N LEU A 122 17.65 -11.44 32.30
CA LEU A 122 19.04 -11.21 31.88
C LEU A 122 20.06 -11.57 32.94
N GLY A 123 19.71 -11.36 34.23
CA GLY A 123 20.56 -11.77 35.37
C GLY A 123 20.68 -13.29 35.55
N SER A 124 19.68 -14.05 35.08
CA SER A 124 19.67 -15.51 35.14
C SER A 124 20.50 -16.18 34.04
N LEU A 125 20.98 -15.44 33.04
CA LEU A 125 21.78 -15.95 31.94
C LEU A 125 23.21 -16.28 32.40
N SER A 126 23.71 -17.45 31.99
CA SER A 126 25.05 -17.94 32.31
C SER A 126 26.06 -17.51 31.22
N GLU A 127 27.13 -16.82 31.64
CA GLU A 127 28.14 -16.27 30.70
C GLU A 127 29.02 -17.35 30.03
N ASN A 128 29.08 -18.56 30.57
CA ASN A 128 30.09 -19.56 30.12
C ASN A 128 29.55 -20.65 29.19
N ASN A 129 28.24 -20.92 29.16
CA ASN A 129 27.67 -22.05 28.40
C ASN A 129 26.28 -21.82 27.85
N GLU A 130 25.87 -20.55 27.70
CA GLU A 130 24.53 -20.17 27.23
C GLU A 130 24.64 -19.20 26.08
N ALA A 131 23.82 -19.41 25.04
CA ALA A 131 23.59 -18.44 23.99
C ALA A 131 22.24 -17.77 24.23
N ALA A 132 22.17 -16.46 24.08
CA ALA A 132 20.94 -15.71 24.28
C ALA A 132 20.62 -14.80 23.07
N ALA A 133 19.33 -14.60 22.81
CA ALA A 133 18.80 -13.61 21.85
C ALA A 133 17.75 -12.75 22.55
N LEU A 134 17.55 -11.52 22.06
CA LEU A 134 16.52 -10.61 22.55
C LEU A 134 15.63 -10.18 21.39
N ILE A 135 14.33 -10.40 21.54
CA ILE A 135 13.28 -9.96 20.65
C ILE A 135 12.37 -9.01 21.44
N SER A 136 12.08 -7.84 20.89
CA SER A 136 10.91 -7.07 21.30
C SER A 136 9.75 -7.34 20.33
N PHE A 137 8.52 -7.27 20.80
CA PHE A 137 7.38 -7.38 19.90
C PHE A 137 6.26 -6.40 20.26
N SER A 138 5.60 -5.95 19.20
CA SER A 138 4.33 -5.25 19.19
C SER A 138 3.46 -5.90 18.12
N ASP A 139 3.01 -5.18 17.10
CA ASP A 139 2.36 -5.76 15.90
C ASP A 139 3.30 -6.63 15.07
N SER A 140 4.60 -6.48 15.23
CA SER A 140 5.65 -7.30 14.60
C SER A 140 6.81 -7.53 15.57
N PRO A 141 7.53 -8.64 15.44
CA PRO A 141 8.72 -8.90 16.23
C PRO A 141 9.95 -8.19 15.64
N ASP A 142 10.71 -7.51 16.48
CA ASP A 142 11.99 -6.88 16.18
C ASP A 142 13.13 -7.61 16.88
N LEU A 143 14.14 -8.06 16.13
CA LEU A 143 15.31 -8.72 16.67
C LEU A 143 16.33 -7.69 17.17
N LEU A 144 16.32 -7.39 18.46
CA LEU A 144 17.23 -6.42 19.08
C LEU A 144 18.65 -6.95 19.26
N ALA A 145 18.79 -8.22 19.62
CA ALA A 145 20.07 -8.90 19.69
C ALA A 145 19.95 -10.30 19.07
N PRO A 146 20.76 -10.62 18.03
CA PRO A 146 20.80 -11.98 17.48
C PRO A 146 21.36 -12.95 18.50
N LEU A 147 21.10 -14.25 18.29
CA LEU A 147 21.60 -15.29 19.18
C LEU A 147 23.13 -15.20 19.30
N THR A 148 23.62 -14.99 20.51
CA THR A 148 25.06 -14.82 20.80
C THR A 148 25.45 -15.39 22.16
N LYS A 149 26.70 -15.82 22.29
CA LYS A 149 27.31 -16.16 23.59
C LYS A 149 27.81 -14.94 24.35
N GLU A 150 27.90 -13.77 23.66
CA GLU A 150 28.29 -12.52 24.27
C GLU A 150 27.08 -11.88 24.99
N ILE A 151 26.77 -12.38 26.20
CA ILE A 151 25.60 -11.94 26.99
C ILE A 151 25.60 -10.41 27.23
N ALA A 152 26.79 -9.81 27.30
CA ALA A 152 26.91 -8.35 27.42
C ALA A 152 26.19 -7.59 26.30
N ARG A 153 26.23 -8.07 25.04
CA ARG A 153 25.53 -7.45 23.92
C ARG A 153 24.01 -7.51 24.10
N VAL A 154 23.51 -8.63 24.63
CA VAL A 154 22.06 -8.79 24.88
C VAL A 154 21.63 -7.83 25.99
N ARG A 155 22.45 -7.67 27.03
CA ARG A 155 22.20 -6.69 28.11
C ARG A 155 22.26 -5.25 27.63
N ASP A 156 23.17 -4.92 26.71
CA ASP A 156 23.26 -3.59 26.14
C ASP A 156 22.03 -3.26 25.27
N ALA A 157 21.61 -4.20 24.42
CA ALA A 157 20.39 -4.04 23.61
C ALA A 157 19.12 -3.90 24.47
N ALA A 158 19.08 -4.51 25.64
CA ALA A 158 17.94 -4.43 26.55
C ALA A 158 17.78 -3.06 27.24
N LYS A 159 18.82 -2.21 27.26
CA LYS A 159 18.76 -0.88 27.90
C LYS A 159 17.80 0.06 27.20
N ASP A 160 17.63 -0.09 25.88
CA ASP A 160 16.80 0.77 25.03
C ASP A 160 15.37 0.24 24.88
N VAL A 161 15.04 -0.89 25.55
CA VAL A 161 13.68 -1.45 25.52
C VAL A 161 12.72 -0.57 26.30
N ALA A 162 11.71 -0.05 25.59
CA ALA A 162 10.66 0.77 26.18
C ALA A 162 9.30 0.44 25.52
N PRO A 163 8.20 0.48 26.28
CA PRO A 163 6.88 0.30 25.73
C PRO A 163 6.56 1.35 24.65
N GLY A 164 5.88 0.90 23.60
CA GLY A 164 5.35 1.72 22.52
C GLY A 164 3.85 2.01 22.66
N SER A 165 3.21 2.32 21.54
CA SER A 165 1.76 2.52 21.44
C SER A 165 1.10 1.55 20.45
N GLY A 166 1.87 0.58 19.89
CA GLY A 166 1.40 -0.41 18.92
C GLY A 166 0.50 -1.46 19.53
N GLY A 167 -0.07 -2.31 18.67
CA GLY A 167 -0.79 -3.50 19.09
C GLY A 167 0.15 -4.60 19.54
N SER A 168 -0.39 -5.79 19.81
CA SER A 168 0.38 -6.96 20.25
C SER A 168 0.07 -8.18 19.37
N ASP A 169 1.14 -8.88 18.94
CA ASP A 169 1.06 -10.14 18.20
C ASP A 169 2.09 -11.15 18.75
N LEU A 170 1.67 -11.90 19.75
CA LEU A 170 2.54 -12.92 20.39
C LEU A 170 2.82 -14.09 19.45
N ALA A 171 1.89 -14.44 18.54
CA ALA A 171 2.11 -15.52 17.59
C ALA A 171 3.30 -15.23 16.67
N ALA A 172 3.39 -14.01 16.13
CA ALA A 172 4.52 -13.58 15.31
C ALA A 172 5.84 -13.64 16.09
N ALA A 173 5.83 -13.22 17.36
CA ALA A 173 7.02 -13.25 18.23
C ALA A 173 7.49 -14.67 18.56
N LEU A 174 6.57 -15.59 18.88
CA LEU A 174 6.89 -17.00 19.12
C LEU A 174 7.41 -17.70 17.86
N ASN A 175 6.84 -17.40 16.69
CA ASN A 175 7.33 -17.90 15.41
C ASN A 175 8.75 -17.41 15.12
N LYS A 176 9.07 -16.15 15.44
CA LYS A 176 10.42 -15.62 15.31
C LYS A 176 11.40 -16.29 16.27
N ALA A 177 10.99 -16.52 17.51
CA ALA A 177 11.80 -17.25 18.49
C ALA A 177 12.06 -18.70 18.04
N ARG A 178 11.04 -19.38 17.48
CA ARG A 178 11.16 -20.73 16.90
C ARG A 178 12.16 -20.75 15.74
N GLU A 179 12.08 -19.76 14.83
CA GLU A 179 13.01 -19.61 13.71
C GLU A 179 14.47 -19.52 14.19
N ILE A 180 14.73 -18.72 15.23
CA ILE A 180 16.08 -18.57 15.82
C ILE A 180 16.58 -19.86 16.43
N LEU A 181 15.70 -20.63 17.09
CA LEU A 181 16.08 -21.88 17.79
C LEU A 181 16.10 -23.12 16.89
N LYS A 182 15.58 -23.04 15.65
CA LYS A 182 15.42 -24.19 14.76
C LYS A 182 16.72 -24.95 14.49
N ASP A 183 17.78 -24.21 14.17
CA ASP A 183 19.06 -24.80 13.76
C ASP A 183 20.06 -24.94 14.94
N VAL A 184 19.64 -24.61 16.16
CA VAL A 184 20.46 -24.65 17.35
C VAL A 184 20.43 -26.07 17.98
N GLN A 185 21.58 -26.68 18.18
CA GLN A 185 21.71 -28.01 18.82
C GLN A 185 22.03 -27.87 20.31
N ALA A 186 21.20 -27.16 21.06
CA ALA A 186 21.32 -27.05 22.51
C ALA A 186 20.41 -28.09 23.19
N PRO A 187 20.91 -28.81 24.24
CA PRO A 187 20.09 -29.77 25.00
C PRO A 187 18.99 -29.09 25.83
N ASP A 188 19.12 -27.81 26.16
CA ASP A 188 18.13 -27.04 26.91
C ASP A 188 17.78 -25.74 26.13
N LYS A 189 16.67 -25.79 25.39
CA LYS A 189 16.15 -24.67 24.65
C LYS A 189 15.02 -23.98 25.45
N ARG A 190 15.05 -22.65 25.53
CA ARG A 190 14.09 -21.87 26.32
C ARG A 190 13.64 -20.64 25.56
N VAL A 191 12.35 -20.34 25.69
CA VAL A 191 11.77 -19.07 25.30
C VAL A 191 11.21 -18.41 26.57
N VAL A 192 11.72 -17.26 26.93
CA VAL A 192 11.22 -16.46 28.06
C VAL A 192 10.37 -15.34 27.53
N VAL A 193 9.08 -15.35 27.81
CA VAL A 193 8.13 -14.30 27.38
C VAL A 193 7.78 -13.42 28.55
N ILE A 194 7.98 -12.10 28.37
CA ILE A 194 7.64 -11.07 29.34
C ILE A 194 6.53 -10.24 28.72
N SER A 195 5.31 -10.34 29.23
CA SER A 195 4.10 -9.66 28.70
C SER A 195 3.06 -9.56 29.80
N ASP A 196 2.05 -8.72 29.61
CA ASP A 196 0.83 -8.71 30.41
C ASP A 196 -0.19 -9.79 30.00
N PHE A 197 0.12 -10.55 28.95
CA PHE A 197 -0.67 -11.68 28.41
C PHE A 197 -2.14 -11.34 28.15
N GLN A 198 -2.42 -10.14 27.64
CA GLN A 198 -3.77 -9.80 27.22
C GLN A 198 -4.27 -10.75 26.13
N ARG A 199 -5.55 -11.08 26.16
CA ARG A 199 -6.21 -11.94 25.18
C ARG A 199 -6.03 -11.40 23.74
N ALA A 200 -5.94 -10.08 23.57
CA ALA A 200 -5.69 -9.40 22.31
C ALA A 200 -4.42 -9.87 21.60
N ALA A 201 -3.34 -10.18 22.34
CA ALA A 201 -2.08 -10.66 21.78
C ALA A 201 -2.18 -12.05 21.14
N TRP A 202 -3.23 -12.81 21.45
CA TRP A 202 -3.46 -14.17 20.97
C TRP A 202 -4.38 -14.25 19.75
N ARG A 203 -4.93 -13.14 19.26
CA ARG A 203 -5.91 -13.13 18.18
C ARG A 203 -5.46 -13.83 16.89
N ASN A 204 -4.17 -13.80 16.61
CA ASN A 204 -3.57 -14.41 15.41
C ASN A 204 -2.95 -15.79 15.68
N TYR A 205 -2.95 -16.27 16.93
CA TYR A 205 -2.34 -17.53 17.30
C TYR A 205 -3.11 -18.73 16.72
N LYS A 206 -2.38 -19.64 16.10
CA LYS A 206 -2.92 -20.89 15.51
C LYS A 206 -2.25 -22.11 16.15
N PRO A 207 -2.92 -23.29 16.13
CA PRO A 207 -2.31 -24.52 16.64
C PRO A 207 -0.96 -24.90 16.04
N ASP A 208 -0.66 -24.43 14.82
CA ASP A 208 0.60 -24.67 14.12
C ASP A 208 1.73 -23.72 14.59
N ASP A 209 1.41 -22.70 15.38
CA ASP A 209 2.38 -21.75 15.95
C ASP A 209 3.05 -22.26 17.24
N LYS A 210 2.80 -23.51 17.64
CA LYS A 210 3.44 -24.14 18.80
C LYS A 210 4.95 -24.17 18.67
N LEU A 211 5.62 -24.09 19.83
CA LEU A 211 7.06 -24.26 19.92
C LEU A 211 7.45 -25.70 19.60
N ASP A 212 8.66 -25.88 19.06
CA ASP A 212 9.18 -27.21 18.73
C ASP A 212 9.35 -28.10 20.00
N ALA A 213 9.16 -29.40 19.82
CA ALA A 213 9.27 -30.34 20.91
C ALA A 213 10.65 -30.22 21.64
N GLY A 214 10.62 -30.14 22.96
CA GLY A 214 11.81 -29.95 23.78
C GLY A 214 12.21 -28.49 24.04
N THR A 215 11.50 -27.50 23.45
CA THR A 215 11.66 -26.09 23.80
C THR A 215 10.71 -25.72 24.93
N LYS A 216 11.26 -25.21 26.03
CA LYS A 216 10.49 -24.82 27.23
C LYS A 216 10.05 -23.35 27.13
N LEU A 217 8.78 -23.07 27.40
CA LEU A 217 8.27 -21.72 27.56
C LEU A 217 8.31 -21.31 29.05
N ILE A 218 8.92 -20.18 29.32
CA ILE A 218 8.92 -19.55 30.64
C ILE A 218 8.14 -18.28 30.57
N VAL A 219 6.98 -18.25 31.23
CA VAL A 219 6.07 -17.10 31.28
C VAL A 219 6.44 -16.20 32.44
N ARG A 220 6.64 -14.91 32.17
CA ARG A 220 6.84 -13.86 33.16
C ARG A 220 5.75 -12.82 32.97
N ALA A 221 4.66 -12.99 33.73
CA ALA A 221 3.49 -12.13 33.62
C ALA A 221 3.72 -10.80 34.38
N VAL A 222 3.39 -9.70 33.70
CA VAL A 222 3.44 -8.35 34.25
C VAL A 222 2.00 -7.82 34.39
N ALA A 223 1.51 -7.67 35.61
CA ALA A 223 0.15 -7.23 35.84
C ALA A 223 0.07 -5.71 36.02
N PRO A 224 -0.95 -5.04 35.46
CA PRO A 224 -1.22 -3.64 35.74
C PRO A 224 -1.71 -3.44 37.20
N ALA A 225 -1.45 -2.27 37.73
CA ALA A 225 -1.90 -1.93 39.10
C ALA A 225 -3.44 -1.82 39.21
N LYS A 226 -4.13 -1.53 38.10
CA LYS A 226 -5.60 -1.48 37.97
C LYS A 226 -6.01 -2.36 36.78
N SER A 227 -7.17 -3.00 36.91
CA SER A 227 -7.78 -3.80 35.85
C SER A 227 -8.97 -3.13 35.17
N ASP A 228 -9.49 -2.02 35.76
CA ASP A 228 -10.64 -1.31 35.23
C ASP A 228 -10.18 -0.43 34.04
N ASN A 229 -10.86 -0.52 32.92
CA ASN A 229 -10.57 0.30 31.75
C ASN A 229 -11.83 0.86 31.10
N LEU A 230 -11.75 2.11 30.70
CA LEU A 230 -12.73 2.83 29.88
C LEU A 230 -12.01 3.24 28.60
N ALA A 231 -12.52 2.89 27.44
CA ALA A 231 -11.83 3.16 26.18
C ALA A 231 -12.79 3.67 25.11
N ILE A 232 -12.33 4.54 24.24
CA ILE A 232 -13.02 4.89 23.01
C ILE A 232 -12.60 3.90 21.92
N ILE A 233 -13.42 2.87 21.71
CA ILE A 233 -13.11 1.76 20.79
C ILE A 233 -13.48 2.04 19.34
N LYS A 234 -14.31 3.07 19.09
CA LYS A 234 -14.73 3.47 17.75
C LYS A 234 -15.07 4.94 17.69
N ALA A 235 -14.62 5.63 16.66
CA ALA A 235 -15.05 6.97 16.30
C ALA A 235 -15.52 6.96 14.85
N GLU A 236 -16.82 7.24 14.63
CA GLU A 236 -17.38 7.39 13.29
C GLU A 236 -17.54 8.87 12.97
N TYR A 237 -16.93 9.30 11.90
CA TYR A 237 -16.93 10.68 11.45
C TYR A 237 -16.82 10.73 9.92
N PRO A 238 -17.30 11.80 9.28
CA PRO A 238 -17.12 11.95 7.85
C PRO A 238 -15.64 12.26 7.54
N ALA A 239 -15.00 11.45 6.70
CA ALA A 239 -13.60 11.66 6.29
C ALA A 239 -13.43 12.98 5.51
N SER A 240 -14.45 13.38 4.73
CA SER A 240 -14.49 14.64 3.99
C SER A 240 -15.88 15.25 4.06
N VAL A 241 -15.94 16.56 4.22
CA VAL A 241 -17.19 17.36 4.20
C VAL A 241 -16.99 18.62 3.38
N VAL A 242 -18.07 19.16 2.88
CA VAL A 242 -18.07 20.50 2.28
C VAL A 242 -18.38 21.54 3.35
N ALA A 243 -17.74 22.70 3.26
CA ALA A 243 -17.96 23.85 4.16
C ALA A 243 -19.35 24.46 3.93
N ASP A 244 -20.40 23.90 4.56
CA ASP A 244 -21.80 24.30 4.36
C ASP A 244 -22.53 24.66 5.64
N LYS A 245 -21.84 24.73 6.78
CA LYS A 245 -22.40 24.94 8.14
C LYS A 245 -23.47 23.95 8.58
N SER A 246 -23.77 22.92 7.79
CA SER A 246 -24.72 21.88 8.18
C SER A 246 -24.13 21.01 9.28
N PRO A 247 -24.89 20.72 10.37
CA PRO A 247 -24.39 19.87 11.43
C PRO A 247 -24.19 18.44 10.94
N ARG A 248 -22.99 17.90 11.11
CA ARG A 248 -22.65 16.51 10.85
C ARG A 248 -22.66 15.71 12.14
N LYS A 249 -23.03 14.45 12.02
CA LYS A 249 -23.03 13.50 13.14
C LYS A 249 -21.66 12.89 13.31
N LEU A 250 -21.13 12.91 14.52
CA LEU A 250 -19.96 12.17 14.95
C LEU A 250 -20.38 11.24 16.06
N LEU A 251 -20.07 9.97 15.95
CA LEU A 251 -20.41 8.96 16.95
C LEU A 251 -19.14 8.41 17.58
N ALA A 252 -19.09 8.39 18.89
CA ALA A 252 -18.06 7.69 19.65
C ALA A 252 -18.68 6.54 20.42
N ARG A 253 -18.09 5.35 20.28
CA ARG A 253 -18.45 4.19 21.11
C ARG A 253 -17.43 4.02 22.20
N ILE A 254 -17.91 4.08 23.45
CA ILE A 254 -17.09 3.93 24.64
C ILE A 254 -17.36 2.54 25.21
N ALA A 255 -16.32 1.76 25.39
CA ALA A 255 -16.35 0.46 26.06
C ALA A 255 -15.97 0.60 27.53
N HIS A 256 -16.58 -0.21 28.39
CA HIS A 256 -16.34 -0.27 29.83
C HIS A 256 -16.03 -1.72 30.23
N TYR A 257 -14.85 -1.94 30.75
CA TYR A 257 -14.34 -3.27 31.10
C TYR A 257 -14.33 -3.54 32.62
N SER A 258 -15.11 -2.79 33.40
CA SER A 258 -15.26 -3.02 34.83
C SER A 258 -16.56 -3.78 35.17
N GLN A 259 -16.56 -4.43 36.31
CA GLN A 259 -17.73 -5.12 36.87
C GLN A 259 -18.76 -4.18 37.55
N GLN A 260 -18.44 -2.88 37.67
CA GLN A 260 -19.30 -1.89 38.30
C GLN A 260 -19.75 -0.86 37.28
N GLU A 261 -21.02 -0.46 37.35
CA GLU A 261 -21.54 0.63 36.53
C GLU A 261 -20.84 1.96 36.86
N VAL A 262 -20.53 2.75 35.82
CA VAL A 262 -19.97 4.11 35.99
C VAL A 262 -20.94 5.12 35.40
N ALA A 263 -21.43 6.03 36.23
CA ALA A 263 -22.38 7.08 35.84
C ALA A 263 -21.66 8.40 35.57
N GLY A 264 -22.19 9.16 34.61
CA GLY A 264 -21.80 10.55 34.38
C GLY A 264 -20.39 10.75 33.81
N VAL A 265 -19.84 9.77 33.07
CA VAL A 265 -18.56 9.93 32.38
C VAL A 265 -18.67 11.06 31.35
N GLU A 266 -17.80 12.05 31.44
CA GLU A 266 -17.79 13.20 30.56
C GLU A 266 -17.00 12.89 29.30
N ALA A 267 -17.70 12.88 28.14
CA ALA A 267 -17.09 12.75 26.80
C ALA A 267 -17.06 14.13 26.15
N THR A 268 -15.87 14.58 25.75
CA THR A 268 -15.64 15.92 25.20
C THR A 268 -15.14 15.81 23.77
N LEU A 269 -15.80 16.51 22.84
CA LEU A 269 -15.38 16.70 21.46
C LEU A 269 -14.53 17.97 21.34
N THR A 270 -13.32 17.82 20.85
CA THR A 270 -12.38 18.90 20.57
C THR A 270 -12.13 19.00 19.06
N ILE A 271 -12.20 20.18 18.48
CA ILE A 271 -11.91 20.46 17.07
C ILE A 271 -10.83 21.53 17.00
N ARG A 272 -9.76 21.27 16.25
CA ARG A 272 -8.60 22.19 16.11
C ARG A 272 -8.07 22.68 17.47
N GLY A 273 -8.07 21.80 18.47
CA GLY A 273 -7.61 22.11 19.82
C GLY A 273 -8.63 22.84 20.72
N THR A 274 -9.82 23.18 20.22
CA THR A 274 -10.87 23.86 20.99
C THR A 274 -11.99 22.89 21.33
N ALA A 275 -12.40 22.81 22.60
CA ALA A 275 -13.56 22.03 23.03
C ALA A 275 -14.85 22.64 22.46
N VAL A 276 -15.58 21.84 21.68
CA VAL A 276 -16.82 22.27 20.98
C VAL A 276 -18.08 21.80 21.68
N SER A 277 -18.03 20.59 22.24
CA SER A 277 -19.19 19.97 22.89
C SER A 277 -18.74 18.98 23.96
N SER A 278 -19.49 18.88 25.03
CA SER A 278 -19.29 17.88 26.09
C SER A 278 -20.62 17.23 26.42
N GLN A 279 -20.61 15.91 26.65
CA GLN A 279 -21.81 15.13 27.01
C GLN A 279 -21.47 14.16 28.13
N LYS A 280 -22.42 13.91 29.01
CA LYS A 280 -22.31 12.90 30.07
C LYS A 280 -22.99 11.61 29.62
N VAL A 281 -22.34 10.50 29.83
CA VAL A 281 -22.82 9.16 29.45
C VAL A 281 -22.72 8.23 30.66
N ASN A 282 -23.69 7.35 30.81
CA ASN A 282 -23.66 6.27 31.79
C ASN A 282 -23.23 4.99 31.11
N LEU A 283 -22.31 4.28 31.72
CA LEU A 283 -21.70 3.06 31.17
C LEU A 283 -22.09 1.87 32.02
N PRO A 284 -22.83 0.90 31.48
CA PRO A 284 -23.18 -0.31 32.25
C PRO A 284 -21.92 -1.16 32.49
N ALA A 285 -21.96 -1.97 33.53
CA ALA A 285 -20.88 -2.91 33.86
C ALA A 285 -20.58 -3.84 32.66
N GLY A 286 -19.33 -3.90 32.21
CA GLY A 286 -18.90 -4.74 31.09
C GLY A 286 -19.60 -4.41 29.77
N GLY A 287 -20.18 -3.22 29.62
CA GLY A 287 -20.96 -2.84 28.42
C GLY A 287 -20.38 -1.68 27.64
N ASN A 288 -21.11 -1.26 26.60
CA ASN A 288 -20.74 -0.15 25.74
C ASN A 288 -21.83 0.92 25.74
N ALA A 289 -21.43 2.16 25.49
CA ALA A 289 -22.39 3.25 25.23
C ALA A 289 -21.94 4.11 24.05
N ASP A 290 -22.90 4.58 23.29
CA ASP A 290 -22.68 5.44 22.14
C ASP A 290 -22.96 6.90 22.50
N VAL A 291 -22.04 7.79 22.17
CA VAL A 291 -22.15 9.24 22.34
C VAL A 291 -22.21 9.89 20.98
N LEU A 292 -23.26 10.69 20.75
CA LEU A 292 -23.51 11.35 19.45
C LEU A 292 -23.28 12.84 19.57
N PHE A 293 -22.30 13.36 18.84
CA PHE A 293 -22.04 14.79 18.71
C PHE A 293 -22.59 15.34 17.38
N HIS A 294 -22.97 16.60 17.38
CA HIS A 294 -23.34 17.34 16.19
C HIS A 294 -22.41 18.54 16.04
N VAL A 295 -21.71 18.63 14.92
CA VAL A 295 -20.73 19.69 14.64
C VAL A 295 -20.84 20.17 13.21
N ALA A 296 -20.75 21.49 13.00
CA ALA A 296 -20.66 22.09 11.68
C ALA A 296 -19.18 22.37 11.33
N PHE A 297 -18.84 22.13 10.07
CA PHE A 297 -17.52 22.40 9.53
C PHE A 297 -17.62 23.53 8.52
N ASP A 298 -17.18 24.72 8.89
CA ASP A 298 -17.35 25.95 8.09
C ASP A 298 -16.04 26.44 7.44
N THR A 299 -14.89 26.03 7.93
CA THR A 299 -13.60 26.53 7.48
C THR A 299 -12.87 25.48 6.68
N PRO A 300 -12.58 25.71 5.38
CA PRO A 300 -11.84 24.75 4.53
C PRO A 300 -10.46 24.38 5.08
N GLY A 301 -10.00 23.21 4.70
CA GLY A 301 -8.71 22.63 5.10
C GLY A 301 -8.85 21.43 6.01
N ASP A 302 -7.74 20.90 6.50
CA ASP A 302 -7.76 19.82 7.48
C ASP A 302 -8.35 20.29 8.81
N CYS A 303 -9.22 19.48 9.36
CA CYS A 303 -9.93 19.75 10.61
C CYS A 303 -9.66 18.61 11.60
N PRO A 304 -8.45 18.60 12.23
CA PRO A 304 -8.12 17.61 13.24
C PRO A 304 -9.04 17.77 14.44
N GLY A 305 -9.58 16.65 14.90
CA GLY A 305 -10.45 16.59 16.04
C GLY A 305 -10.15 15.38 16.93
N ALA A 306 -10.48 15.49 18.21
CA ALA A 306 -10.37 14.42 19.16
C ALA A 306 -11.64 14.31 19.99
N ILE A 307 -12.05 13.08 20.26
CA ILE A 307 -13.03 12.79 21.30
C ILE A 307 -12.26 12.22 22.48
N SER A 308 -12.46 12.77 23.66
CA SER A 308 -11.79 12.32 24.88
C SER A 308 -12.80 12.09 26.01
N ILE A 309 -12.53 11.10 26.85
CA ILE A 309 -13.27 10.83 28.08
C ILE A 309 -12.40 11.14 29.29
N LYS A 310 -13.06 11.63 30.33
CA LYS A 310 -12.38 11.93 31.59
C LYS A 310 -12.51 10.73 32.53
N ALA A 311 -11.50 9.87 32.52
CA ALA A 311 -11.44 8.67 33.34
C ALA A 311 -10.14 8.61 34.15
N ASN A 312 -10.16 7.89 35.26
CA ASN A 312 -8.97 7.56 36.08
C ASN A 312 -8.86 6.04 36.16
N ASP A 313 -8.51 5.43 35.06
CA ASP A 313 -8.49 4.00 34.82
C ASP A 313 -7.08 3.42 34.60
N ALA A 314 -7.01 2.23 34.04
CA ALA A 314 -5.75 1.53 33.83
C ALA A 314 -4.94 2.09 32.64
N ASP A 315 -5.61 2.68 31.63
CA ASP A 315 -4.96 3.10 30.39
C ASP A 315 -5.42 4.50 29.91
N PRO A 316 -4.73 5.58 30.29
CA PRO A 316 -5.12 6.92 29.90
C PRO A 316 -4.94 7.22 28.39
N VAL A 317 -4.26 6.37 27.62
CA VAL A 317 -4.00 6.62 26.21
C VAL A 317 -5.21 6.31 25.33
N ASP A 318 -6.00 5.28 25.67
CA ASP A 318 -7.22 4.89 24.94
C ASP A 318 -8.46 5.68 25.37
N ASN A 319 -8.30 6.59 26.32
CA ASN A 319 -9.27 7.59 26.71
C ASN A 319 -9.46 8.71 25.65
N ALA A 320 -8.70 8.69 24.56
CA ALA A 320 -8.82 9.63 23.47
C ALA A 320 -8.81 8.93 22.11
N ALA A 321 -9.72 9.33 21.21
CA ALA A 321 -9.72 8.93 19.81
C ALA A 321 -9.54 10.15 18.92
N TYR A 322 -8.58 10.08 18.02
CA TYR A 322 -8.22 11.16 17.11
C TYR A 322 -8.85 10.91 15.73
N PHE A 323 -9.24 12.00 15.07
CA PHE A 323 -9.77 11.95 13.72
C PHE A 323 -9.37 13.20 12.95
N ASN A 324 -9.40 13.12 11.63
CA ASN A 324 -9.23 14.28 10.77
C ASN A 324 -10.32 14.29 9.70
N THR A 325 -11.13 15.35 9.71
CA THR A 325 -12.13 15.59 8.67
C THR A 325 -11.59 16.63 7.70
N ARG A 326 -11.51 16.29 6.43
CA ARG A 326 -11.12 17.24 5.40
C ARG A 326 -12.30 18.09 5.00
N VAL A 327 -12.22 19.40 5.28
CA VAL A 327 -13.25 20.37 4.91
C VAL A 327 -12.90 20.96 3.55
N THR A 328 -13.67 20.60 2.54
CA THR A 328 -13.47 21.11 1.17
C THR A 328 -14.34 22.33 0.91
N PRO A 329 -13.87 23.30 0.12
CA PRO A 329 -14.77 24.32 -0.40
C PRO A 329 -15.83 23.68 -1.28
N ALA A 330 -16.90 24.41 -1.63
CA ALA A 330 -17.94 23.94 -2.55
C ALA A 330 -17.30 23.39 -3.84
N ILE A 331 -17.82 22.27 -4.35
CA ILE A 331 -17.35 21.64 -5.58
C ILE A 331 -17.70 22.54 -6.76
N LYS A 332 -16.70 23.04 -7.47
CA LYS A 332 -16.88 23.87 -8.64
C LYS A 332 -17.30 23.04 -9.85
N VAL A 333 -18.54 23.24 -10.30
CA VAL A 333 -19.13 22.51 -11.41
C VAL A 333 -19.42 23.46 -12.57
N LEU A 334 -18.90 23.16 -13.76
CA LEU A 334 -19.24 23.84 -14.98
C LEU A 334 -20.23 22.98 -15.77
N ILE A 335 -21.41 23.57 -16.09
CA ILE A 335 -22.36 22.98 -17.03
C ILE A 335 -22.25 23.74 -18.35
N VAL A 336 -21.83 23.05 -19.41
CA VAL A 336 -21.79 23.59 -20.76
C VAL A 336 -23.11 23.26 -21.44
N ASN A 337 -23.88 24.29 -21.78
CA ASN A 337 -25.19 24.16 -22.40
C ASN A 337 -25.04 24.17 -23.93
N GLY A 338 -25.22 23.00 -24.55
CA GLY A 338 -25.15 22.83 -25.99
C GLY A 338 -26.46 23.22 -26.73
N SER A 339 -27.57 23.34 -25.98
CA SER A 339 -28.89 23.64 -26.53
C SER A 339 -29.67 24.61 -25.63
N PRO A 340 -29.27 25.90 -25.58
CA PRO A 340 -29.99 26.89 -24.79
C PRO A 340 -31.39 27.14 -25.37
N ASP A 341 -32.39 27.13 -24.49
CA ASP A 341 -33.80 27.43 -24.85
C ASP A 341 -34.43 28.31 -23.74
N PRO A 342 -35.26 29.30 -24.07
CA PRO A 342 -35.95 30.12 -23.08
C PRO A 342 -36.97 29.33 -22.25
N ARG A 343 -37.43 28.19 -22.76
CA ARG A 343 -38.33 27.28 -22.05
C ARG A 343 -37.53 26.33 -21.21
N PRO A 344 -37.69 26.30 -19.87
CA PRO A 344 -36.85 25.53 -18.97
C PRO A 344 -36.75 24.03 -19.34
N LEU A 345 -37.88 23.41 -19.68
CA LEU A 345 -37.95 22.00 -20.00
C LEU A 345 -37.27 21.59 -21.32
N MET A 346 -36.93 22.57 -22.17
CA MET A 346 -36.26 22.41 -23.47
C MET A 346 -34.78 22.79 -23.40
N ASP A 347 -34.35 23.47 -22.33
CA ASP A 347 -32.96 23.85 -22.10
C ASP A 347 -32.16 22.67 -21.61
N ALA A 348 -31.07 22.28 -22.31
CA ALA A 348 -30.29 21.10 -21.99
C ALA A 348 -29.59 21.18 -20.63
N SER A 349 -29.35 22.39 -20.12
CA SER A 349 -28.72 22.58 -18.79
C SER A 349 -29.70 22.56 -17.62
N PHE A 350 -31.01 22.68 -17.90
CA PHE A 350 -32.01 22.94 -16.86
C PHE A 350 -32.03 21.84 -15.77
N PHE A 351 -32.22 20.57 -16.15
CA PHE A 351 -32.32 19.50 -15.19
C PHE A 351 -30.98 19.21 -14.45
N PRO A 352 -29.82 19.17 -15.10
CA PRO A 352 -28.54 19.09 -14.40
C PRO A 352 -28.33 20.26 -13.43
N HIS A 353 -28.67 21.49 -13.82
CA HIS A 353 -28.57 22.67 -12.97
C HIS A 353 -29.54 22.58 -11.77
N LEU A 354 -30.82 22.24 -12.06
CA LEU A 354 -31.85 22.08 -11.03
C LEU A 354 -31.46 21.00 -10.00
N ALA A 355 -30.84 19.93 -10.43
CA ALA A 355 -30.38 18.88 -9.51
C ALA A 355 -29.23 19.34 -8.59
N LEU A 356 -28.30 20.16 -9.09
CA LEU A 356 -27.09 20.54 -8.35
C LEU A 356 -27.25 21.86 -7.58
N ASP A 357 -27.99 22.84 -8.13
CA ASP A 357 -28.33 24.12 -7.51
C ASP A 357 -29.76 24.52 -7.86
N PRO A 358 -30.78 23.98 -7.16
CA PRO A 358 -32.18 24.24 -7.47
C PRO A 358 -32.54 25.72 -7.45
N GLN A 359 -31.94 26.49 -6.56
CA GLN A 359 -32.24 27.88 -6.35
C GLN A 359 -31.73 28.73 -7.51
N ALA A 360 -30.47 28.57 -7.89
CA ALA A 360 -29.89 29.27 -9.02
C ALA A 360 -30.58 28.90 -10.34
N ALA A 361 -30.92 27.61 -10.51
CA ALA A 361 -31.65 27.13 -11.69
C ALA A 361 -33.02 27.78 -11.83
N LEU A 362 -33.81 27.85 -10.77
CA LEU A 362 -35.12 28.48 -10.78
C LEU A 362 -35.01 30.01 -10.98
N THR A 363 -34.05 30.67 -10.34
CA THR A 363 -33.83 32.12 -10.52
C THR A 363 -33.52 32.49 -11.95
N LYS A 364 -32.72 31.66 -12.68
CA LYS A 364 -32.43 31.87 -14.12
C LYS A 364 -33.71 32.01 -14.98
N PHE A 365 -34.75 31.26 -14.66
CA PHE A 365 -35.98 31.19 -15.45
C PHE A 365 -37.16 31.99 -14.88
N THR A 366 -37.17 32.27 -13.57
CA THR A 366 -38.26 33.01 -12.91
C THR A 366 -37.93 34.48 -12.62
N GLY A 367 -36.65 34.84 -12.67
CA GLY A 367 -36.18 36.19 -12.33
C GLY A 367 -36.24 36.55 -10.84
N ASN A 368 -36.78 35.69 -9.99
CA ASN A 368 -36.92 35.94 -8.57
C ASN A 368 -35.68 35.44 -7.81
N ALA A 369 -34.74 36.31 -7.51
CA ALA A 369 -33.64 36.02 -6.57
C ALA A 369 -34.21 36.04 -5.14
N GLY A 370 -34.59 34.87 -4.62
CA GLY A 370 -34.88 34.73 -3.19
C GLY A 370 -33.61 34.94 -2.38
N ASP A 371 -33.72 35.75 -1.33
CA ASP A 371 -32.63 36.05 -0.38
C ASP A 371 -32.38 34.83 0.52
N THR A 372 -31.89 33.74 -0.04
CA THR A 372 -31.70 32.48 0.68
C THR A 372 -30.28 31.98 0.52
N GLN A 373 -29.69 31.65 1.66
CA GLN A 373 -28.38 31.06 1.84
C GLN A 373 -28.21 29.84 0.93
N ARG A 374 -27.15 29.77 0.13
CA ARG A 374 -26.83 28.58 -0.68
C ARG A 374 -26.82 27.33 0.20
N LEU A 375 -27.77 26.44 -0.06
CA LEU A 375 -27.93 25.18 0.65
C LEU A 375 -27.27 24.01 -0.07
N THR A 376 -26.50 24.30 -1.14
CA THR A 376 -25.86 23.28 -1.98
C THR A 376 -24.36 23.19 -1.76
N ILE A 377 -23.86 21.97 -1.83
CA ILE A 377 -22.43 21.66 -1.77
C ILE A 377 -21.72 21.94 -3.10
N PHE A 378 -22.44 22.37 -4.12
CA PHE A 378 -21.93 22.65 -5.46
C PHE A 378 -21.91 24.15 -5.73
N ASP A 379 -20.84 24.63 -6.34
CA ASP A 379 -20.72 25.96 -6.92
C ASP A 379 -20.89 25.81 -8.43
N VAL A 380 -22.16 25.90 -8.87
CA VAL A 380 -22.53 25.59 -10.23
C VAL A 380 -22.49 26.87 -11.11
N ARG A 381 -21.73 26.76 -12.19
CA ARG A 381 -21.71 27.78 -13.26
C ARG A 381 -22.22 27.16 -14.54
N VAL A 382 -23.21 27.80 -15.14
CA VAL A 382 -23.75 27.42 -16.46
C VAL A 382 -23.24 28.40 -17.53
N VAL A 383 -22.69 27.85 -18.62
CA VAL A 383 -22.16 28.61 -19.73
C VAL A 383 -22.70 28.01 -21.04
N ASP A 384 -23.24 28.87 -21.93
CA ASP A 384 -23.67 28.39 -23.24
C ASP A 384 -22.45 28.03 -24.10
N LEU A 385 -22.62 27.03 -24.98
CA LEU A 385 -21.56 26.53 -25.84
C LEU A 385 -20.85 27.62 -26.67
N THR A 386 -21.57 28.66 -27.06
CA THR A 386 -21.02 29.79 -27.83
C THR A 386 -20.13 30.72 -27.01
N ALA A 387 -20.23 30.68 -25.69
CA ALA A 387 -19.52 31.58 -24.76
C ALA A 387 -18.46 30.90 -23.92
N ILE A 388 -18.30 29.57 -24.05
CA ILE A 388 -17.31 28.83 -23.25
C ILE A 388 -15.88 29.24 -23.60
N ALA A 389 -15.07 29.46 -22.56
CA ALA A 389 -13.64 29.70 -22.67
C ALA A 389 -12.80 28.60 -21.95
N PRO A 390 -11.56 28.37 -22.37
CA PRO A 390 -10.66 27.42 -21.70
C PRO A 390 -10.50 27.70 -20.19
N LYS A 391 -10.57 28.96 -19.78
CA LYS A 391 -10.50 29.37 -18.38
C LYS A 391 -11.65 28.81 -17.54
N ASP A 392 -12.85 28.73 -18.10
CA ASP A 392 -14.02 28.20 -17.38
C ASP A 392 -13.82 26.75 -17.00
N VAL A 393 -13.21 25.95 -17.92
CA VAL A 393 -12.81 24.56 -17.67
C VAL A 393 -11.66 24.49 -16.65
N ALA A 394 -10.68 25.40 -16.75
CA ALA A 394 -9.53 25.43 -15.86
C ALA A 394 -9.93 25.73 -14.40
N ASP A 395 -10.92 26.59 -14.20
CA ASP A 395 -11.41 27.00 -12.88
C ASP A 395 -12.35 25.96 -12.23
N SER A 396 -12.73 24.89 -12.97
CA SER A 396 -13.70 23.89 -12.53
C SER A 396 -13.04 22.58 -12.09
N GLN A 397 -13.72 21.86 -11.20
CA GLN A 397 -13.34 20.51 -10.78
C GLN A 397 -14.08 19.43 -11.58
N VAL A 398 -15.34 19.71 -11.93
CA VAL A 398 -16.17 18.83 -12.74
C VAL A 398 -16.79 19.64 -13.89
N VAL A 399 -16.79 19.07 -15.07
CA VAL A 399 -17.44 19.64 -16.25
C VAL A 399 -18.51 18.69 -16.76
N LEU A 400 -19.74 19.21 -16.94
CA LEU A 400 -20.86 18.51 -17.57
C LEU A 400 -21.09 19.09 -18.97
N LEU A 401 -21.04 18.26 -20.00
CA LEU A 401 -21.35 18.66 -21.38
C LEU A 401 -22.79 18.21 -21.70
N ALA A 402 -23.76 19.13 -21.58
CA ALA A 402 -25.16 18.86 -21.83
C ALA A 402 -25.49 19.13 -23.28
N ASN A 403 -25.75 18.11 -24.08
CA ASN A 403 -26.11 18.19 -25.51
C ASN A 403 -25.10 18.99 -26.36
N VAL A 404 -23.79 18.82 -26.08
CA VAL A 404 -22.70 19.54 -26.76
C VAL A 404 -22.20 18.73 -27.95
N PRO A 405 -22.37 19.16 -29.20
CA PRO A 405 -21.95 18.42 -30.40
C PRO A 405 -20.43 18.47 -30.63
N THR A 406 -19.80 19.62 -30.36
CA THR A 406 -18.37 19.85 -30.55
C THR A 406 -17.93 21.05 -29.70
N VAL A 407 -16.61 21.17 -29.48
CA VAL A 407 -15.97 22.30 -28.80
C VAL A 407 -14.75 22.76 -29.60
N SER A 408 -14.27 24.00 -29.33
CA SER A 408 -13.06 24.50 -29.95
C SER A 408 -11.84 23.66 -29.55
N PRO A 409 -10.76 23.65 -30.37
CA PRO A 409 -9.53 22.92 -30.03
C PRO A 409 -8.91 23.31 -28.68
N GLU A 410 -9.03 24.59 -28.31
CA GLU A 410 -8.53 25.14 -27.04
C GLU A 410 -9.34 24.61 -25.86
N VAL A 411 -10.65 24.52 -25.98
CA VAL A 411 -11.54 23.94 -24.95
C VAL A 411 -11.32 22.44 -24.86
N LYS A 412 -11.13 21.75 -25.99
CA LYS A 412 -10.76 20.32 -26.00
C LYS A 412 -9.46 20.07 -25.22
N ALA A 413 -8.44 20.88 -25.47
CA ALA A 413 -7.16 20.79 -24.72
C ALA A 413 -7.38 21.04 -23.22
N ALA A 414 -8.20 22.02 -22.84
CA ALA A 414 -8.53 22.30 -21.45
C ALA A 414 -9.28 21.14 -20.76
N LEU A 415 -10.17 20.43 -21.47
CA LEU A 415 -10.84 19.22 -20.97
C LEU A 415 -9.86 18.06 -20.75
N ALA A 416 -8.92 17.86 -21.66
CA ALA A 416 -7.86 16.86 -21.48
C ALA A 416 -6.97 17.20 -20.28
N ASP A 417 -6.64 18.48 -20.08
CA ASP A 417 -5.85 18.95 -18.94
C ASP A 417 -6.63 18.87 -17.61
N LEU A 418 -7.96 19.07 -17.64
CA LEU A 418 -8.84 18.79 -16.49
C LEU A 418 -8.69 17.35 -16.01
N LEU A 419 -8.75 16.38 -16.92
CA LEU A 419 -8.61 14.97 -16.58
C LEU A 419 -7.18 14.64 -16.11
N LYS A 420 -6.13 15.20 -16.74
CA LYS A 420 -4.73 15.01 -16.31
C LYS A 420 -4.47 15.52 -14.88
N ARG A 421 -5.13 16.57 -14.44
CA ARG A 421 -5.01 17.09 -13.06
C ARG A 421 -5.98 16.42 -12.07
N GLY A 422 -6.73 15.39 -12.50
CA GLY A 422 -7.62 14.59 -11.67
C GLY A 422 -9.02 15.16 -11.52
N GLY A 423 -9.45 16.02 -12.42
CA GLY A 423 -10.85 16.49 -12.48
C GLY A 423 -11.78 15.48 -13.17
N GLY A 424 -13.08 15.77 -13.15
CA GLY A 424 -14.12 14.91 -13.70
C GLY A 424 -14.81 15.49 -14.93
N LEU A 425 -15.20 14.61 -15.84
CA LEU A 425 -15.97 14.96 -17.03
C LEU A 425 -17.23 14.09 -17.11
N MET A 426 -18.40 14.71 -17.33
CA MET A 426 -19.64 14.00 -17.62
C MET A 426 -20.19 14.41 -18.97
N LEU A 427 -20.39 13.44 -19.83
CA LEU A 427 -20.89 13.62 -21.20
C LEU A 427 -22.35 13.18 -21.28
N LEU A 428 -23.21 14.08 -21.73
CA LEU A 428 -24.66 13.87 -21.85
C LEU A 428 -25.10 14.20 -23.30
N PRO A 429 -24.79 13.32 -24.28
CA PRO A 429 -25.13 13.54 -25.68
C PRO A 429 -26.63 13.53 -25.89
N GLY A 430 -27.14 14.43 -26.72
CA GLY A 430 -28.55 14.62 -27.05
C GLY A 430 -28.81 14.83 -28.54
N ASP A 431 -29.93 15.45 -28.89
CA ASP A 431 -30.43 15.60 -30.25
C ASP A 431 -29.54 16.43 -31.18
N ARG A 432 -28.68 17.31 -30.63
CA ARG A 432 -27.73 18.13 -31.42
C ARG A 432 -26.43 17.36 -31.73
N VAL A 433 -26.20 16.19 -31.07
CA VAL A 433 -24.97 15.43 -31.20
C VAL A 433 -25.07 14.51 -32.42
N ARG A 434 -24.10 14.63 -33.31
CA ARG A 434 -23.87 13.71 -34.41
C ARG A 434 -22.67 12.83 -34.05
N ALA A 435 -22.81 11.50 -34.19
CA ALA A 435 -21.79 10.54 -33.78
C ALA A 435 -20.42 10.75 -34.45
N ASP A 436 -20.41 11.11 -35.75
CA ASP A 436 -19.19 11.39 -36.53
C ASP A 436 -18.41 12.57 -35.94
N VAL A 437 -19.10 13.69 -35.69
CA VAL A 437 -18.51 14.92 -35.14
C VAL A 437 -18.06 14.71 -33.69
N PHE A 438 -18.92 14.09 -32.88
CA PHE A 438 -18.62 13.80 -31.47
C PHE A 438 -17.38 12.92 -31.36
N ASN A 439 -17.32 11.83 -32.13
CA ASN A 439 -16.22 10.88 -32.12
C ASN A 439 -14.88 11.51 -32.55
N SER A 440 -14.89 12.48 -33.45
CA SER A 440 -13.67 13.21 -33.84
C SER A 440 -13.25 14.24 -32.79
N THR A 441 -14.21 14.87 -32.11
CA THR A 441 -13.94 15.88 -31.11
C THR A 441 -13.47 15.28 -29.77
N PHE A 442 -14.20 14.28 -29.27
CA PHE A 442 -14.04 13.77 -27.89
C PHE A 442 -13.35 12.41 -27.79
N ALA A 443 -12.70 11.91 -28.87
CA ALA A 443 -12.04 10.61 -28.89
C ALA A 443 -11.10 10.36 -27.70
N ASP A 444 -10.39 11.40 -27.24
CA ASP A 444 -9.35 11.31 -26.20
C ASP A 444 -9.91 11.41 -24.77
N VAL A 445 -11.17 11.84 -24.63
CA VAL A 445 -11.79 12.14 -23.32
C VAL A 445 -13.12 11.40 -23.10
N SER A 446 -13.67 10.73 -24.12
CA SER A 446 -14.91 9.97 -24.03
C SER A 446 -14.66 8.50 -23.71
N PRO A 447 -15.42 7.88 -22.78
CA PRO A 447 -15.33 6.46 -22.46
C PRO A 447 -15.63 5.53 -23.64
N CYS A 448 -16.39 5.98 -24.64
CA CYS A 448 -16.72 5.18 -25.82
C CYS A 448 -16.89 6.09 -27.05
N ARG A 449 -16.92 5.46 -28.23
CA ARG A 449 -17.41 6.11 -29.46
C ARG A 449 -18.92 5.97 -29.54
N LEU A 450 -19.60 6.99 -30.04
CA LEU A 450 -21.02 6.94 -30.32
C LEU A 450 -21.27 6.22 -31.64
N GLY A 451 -22.23 5.31 -31.63
CA GLY A 451 -22.81 4.67 -32.81
C GLY A 451 -24.10 5.38 -33.24
N GLY A 452 -25.00 4.61 -33.84
CA GLY A 452 -26.32 5.10 -34.26
C GLY A 452 -27.23 5.46 -33.11
N LEU A 453 -28.20 6.32 -33.39
CA LEU A 453 -29.34 6.58 -32.51
C LEU A 453 -30.28 5.36 -32.52
N LEU A 454 -30.63 4.89 -31.35
CA LEU A 454 -31.51 3.74 -31.16
C LEU A 454 -32.80 4.15 -30.46
N GLU A 455 -33.88 3.57 -30.92
CA GLU A 455 -35.20 3.62 -30.28
C GLU A 455 -35.65 2.19 -29.94
N PRO A 456 -36.06 1.92 -28.69
CA PRO A 456 -36.57 0.60 -28.32
C PRO A 456 -37.76 0.22 -29.22
N LYS A 457 -37.93 -1.08 -29.47
CA LYS A 457 -39.04 -1.57 -30.28
C LYS A 457 -40.34 -1.50 -29.46
N ALA A 458 -41.42 -0.99 -30.06
CA ALA A 458 -42.75 -1.00 -29.48
C ALA A 458 -43.25 -2.44 -29.29
N VAL A 459 -43.74 -2.72 -28.09
CA VAL A 459 -44.32 -4.06 -27.75
C VAL A 459 -45.82 -3.86 -27.45
N ALA A 460 -46.66 -4.56 -28.21
CA ALA A 460 -48.10 -4.64 -27.98
C ALA A 460 -48.82 -3.30 -27.79
N GLY A 461 -48.53 -2.32 -28.66
CA GLY A 461 -49.23 -1.01 -28.66
C GLY A 461 -48.85 -0.06 -27.53
N ARG A 462 -47.85 -0.38 -26.72
CA ARG A 462 -47.24 0.53 -25.72
C ARG A 462 -46.04 1.27 -26.33
N ALA A 463 -45.86 2.51 -25.92
CA ALA A 463 -44.68 3.29 -26.32
C ALA A 463 -43.38 2.50 -26.07
N ALA A 464 -42.46 2.58 -27.02
CA ALA A 464 -41.19 1.91 -26.98
C ALA A 464 -40.28 2.56 -25.91
N GLU A 465 -40.23 1.97 -24.74
CA GLU A 465 -39.41 2.45 -23.61
C GLU A 465 -38.63 1.29 -23.00
N THR A 466 -37.38 1.54 -22.61
CA THR A 466 -36.53 0.58 -21.90
C THR A 466 -36.09 1.12 -20.56
N PRO A 467 -36.12 0.35 -19.47
CA PRO A 467 -35.51 0.76 -18.20
C PRO A 467 -34.01 0.50 -18.20
N LEU A 468 -33.33 1.02 -17.17
CA LEU A 468 -31.99 0.55 -16.81
C LEU A 468 -32.08 -0.86 -16.20
N ALA A 469 -31.09 -1.69 -16.49
CA ALA A 469 -30.88 -3.01 -15.93
C ALA A 469 -29.38 -3.23 -15.67
N ALA A 470 -29.00 -4.29 -14.97
CA ALA A 470 -27.62 -4.65 -14.71
C ALA A 470 -26.76 -3.46 -14.24
N ILE A 471 -27.23 -2.74 -13.20
CA ILE A 471 -26.52 -1.61 -12.58
C ILE A 471 -25.45 -2.16 -11.64
N ASP A 472 -24.22 -1.64 -11.75
CA ASP A 472 -23.12 -1.97 -10.84
C ASP A 472 -23.32 -1.25 -9.49
N MET A 473 -24.10 -1.87 -8.62
CA MET A 473 -24.47 -1.31 -7.32
C MET A 473 -23.30 -1.20 -6.33
N GLN A 474 -22.13 -1.81 -6.61
CA GLN A 474 -20.92 -1.64 -5.80
C GLN A 474 -20.14 -0.38 -6.20
N HIS A 475 -20.50 0.27 -7.29
CA HIS A 475 -19.86 1.49 -7.73
C HIS A 475 -20.29 2.68 -6.85
N PRO A 476 -19.38 3.59 -6.43
CA PRO A 476 -19.69 4.72 -5.54
C PRO A 476 -20.85 5.62 -6.00
N VAL A 477 -21.07 5.73 -7.31
CA VAL A 477 -22.20 6.48 -7.87
C VAL A 477 -23.56 5.87 -7.49
N PHE A 478 -23.60 4.55 -7.25
CA PHE A 478 -24.86 3.81 -7.00
C PHE A 478 -24.95 3.24 -5.57
N GLU A 479 -23.88 3.29 -4.78
CA GLU A 479 -23.85 2.72 -3.42
C GLU A 479 -24.98 3.26 -2.52
N GLU A 480 -25.33 4.55 -2.65
CA GLU A 480 -26.40 5.18 -1.87
C GLU A 480 -27.76 4.53 -2.12
N PHE A 481 -27.99 3.93 -3.30
CA PHE A 481 -29.24 3.25 -3.67
C PHE A 481 -29.35 1.82 -3.10
N LEU A 482 -28.29 1.28 -2.47
CA LEU A 482 -28.34 0.05 -1.69
C LEU A 482 -29.14 0.22 -0.38
N ARG A 483 -29.25 1.46 0.09
CA ARG A 483 -30.00 1.75 1.33
C ARG A 483 -31.51 1.71 1.09
N PRO A 484 -32.29 1.11 1.99
CA PRO A 484 -33.75 1.12 1.88
C PRO A 484 -34.26 2.57 1.76
N HIS A 485 -35.25 2.79 0.90
CA HIS A 485 -35.95 4.08 0.69
C HIS A 485 -35.20 5.15 -0.14
N ASN A 486 -33.97 4.90 -0.64
CA ASN A 486 -33.27 5.88 -1.49
C ASN A 486 -33.69 5.83 -2.97
N GLY A 487 -34.70 5.01 -3.28
CA GLY A 487 -35.31 4.90 -4.62
C GLY A 487 -34.64 3.84 -5.49
N ASP A 488 -35.22 3.67 -6.70
CA ASP A 488 -34.80 2.64 -7.66
C ASP A 488 -34.61 3.27 -9.05
N LEU A 489 -33.38 3.23 -9.55
CA LEU A 489 -32.99 3.75 -10.87
C LEU A 489 -33.66 3.01 -12.03
N THR A 490 -34.08 1.75 -11.81
CA THR A 490 -34.78 0.95 -12.83
C THR A 490 -36.20 1.48 -13.12
N THR A 491 -36.71 2.43 -12.33
CA THR A 491 -38.01 3.09 -12.56
C THR A 491 -37.99 4.11 -13.69
N ALA A 492 -36.79 4.59 -14.08
CA ALA A 492 -36.64 5.49 -15.23
C ALA A 492 -36.86 4.76 -16.55
N ARG A 493 -37.47 5.41 -17.51
CA ARG A 493 -37.79 4.88 -18.85
C ARG A 493 -37.10 5.74 -19.90
N PHE A 494 -36.45 5.05 -20.87
CA PHE A 494 -35.70 5.67 -21.97
C PHE A 494 -36.34 5.29 -23.30
N ASN A 495 -36.65 6.27 -24.10
CA ASN A 495 -37.24 6.08 -25.43
C ASN A 495 -36.23 6.33 -26.57
N ARG A 496 -35.07 6.93 -26.24
CA ARG A 496 -33.96 7.18 -27.18
C ARG A 496 -32.63 7.12 -26.48
N TYR A 497 -31.62 6.54 -27.13
CA TYR A 497 -30.25 6.49 -26.64
C TYR A 497 -29.27 6.23 -27.78
N PHE A 498 -28.00 6.62 -27.59
CA PHE A 498 -26.96 6.28 -28.55
C PHE A 498 -26.41 4.87 -28.30
N GLU A 499 -26.03 4.19 -29.36
CA GLU A 499 -25.28 2.97 -29.29
C GLU A 499 -23.81 3.27 -28.87
N ALA A 500 -23.24 2.45 -27.97
CA ALA A 500 -21.81 2.50 -27.65
C ALA A 500 -21.03 1.59 -28.57
N VAL A 501 -20.03 2.11 -29.26
CA VAL A 501 -19.13 1.35 -30.14
C VAL A 501 -17.74 1.29 -29.49
N GLY A 502 -17.33 0.10 -29.12
CA GLY A 502 -16.00 -0.33 -28.74
C GLY A 502 -15.08 0.61 -27.96
N SER A 503 -14.98 0.40 -26.63
CA SER A 503 -13.77 0.67 -25.88
C SER A 503 -13.55 -0.47 -24.90
N GLN A 504 -12.46 -1.22 -25.06
CA GLN A 504 -12.08 -2.29 -24.11
C GLN A 504 -11.60 -1.70 -22.77
N ALA A 505 -11.32 -0.41 -22.70
CA ALA A 505 -10.83 0.29 -21.52
C ALA A 505 -11.95 0.89 -20.65
N ALA A 506 -13.19 0.97 -21.16
CA ALA A 506 -14.29 1.55 -20.42
C ALA A 506 -15.04 0.51 -19.58
N ARG A 507 -15.32 0.86 -18.31
CA ARG A 507 -16.19 0.09 -17.43
C ARG A 507 -17.65 0.46 -17.70
N VAL A 508 -18.50 -0.55 -17.88
CA VAL A 508 -19.94 -0.36 -18.00
C VAL A 508 -20.56 -0.31 -16.61
N LEU A 509 -21.13 0.83 -16.23
CA LEU A 509 -21.76 1.06 -14.93
C LEU A 509 -23.23 0.65 -14.90
N ALA A 510 -23.94 0.82 -16.03
CA ALA A 510 -25.34 0.39 -16.17
C ALA A 510 -25.62 0.01 -17.63
N ARG A 511 -26.60 -0.86 -17.83
CA ARG A 511 -27.08 -1.28 -19.15
C ARG A 511 -28.56 -0.98 -19.32
N PHE A 512 -28.99 -0.74 -20.55
CA PHE A 512 -30.40 -0.77 -20.91
C PHE A 512 -30.89 -2.21 -20.95
N GLN A 513 -32.14 -2.45 -20.56
CA GLN A 513 -32.75 -3.79 -20.66
C GLN A 513 -32.89 -4.25 -22.12
N ASP A 514 -33.11 -3.30 -23.05
CA ASP A 514 -33.15 -3.57 -24.48
C ASP A 514 -31.78 -4.02 -25.02
N GLY A 515 -31.67 -5.34 -25.24
CA GLY A 515 -30.46 -5.96 -25.77
C GLY A 515 -29.23 -5.86 -24.88
N GLU A 516 -29.37 -5.61 -23.57
CA GLU A 516 -28.28 -5.46 -22.60
C GLU A 516 -27.19 -4.47 -23.02
N ARG A 517 -27.59 -3.44 -23.78
CA ARG A 517 -26.67 -2.42 -24.30
C ARG A 517 -26.17 -1.50 -23.20
N PRO A 518 -24.91 -1.03 -23.26
CA PRO A 518 -24.41 -0.06 -22.33
C PRO A 518 -25.30 1.20 -22.27
N ALA A 519 -25.52 1.72 -21.06
CA ALA A 519 -26.29 2.93 -20.81
C ALA A 519 -25.43 4.03 -20.18
N ILE A 520 -24.59 3.64 -19.21
CA ILE A 520 -23.64 4.52 -18.53
C ILE A 520 -22.28 3.80 -18.53
N LEU A 521 -21.27 4.52 -19.01
CA LEU A 521 -19.89 4.01 -19.03
C LEU A 521 -18.97 5.01 -18.38
N GLU A 522 -17.90 4.49 -17.77
CA GLU A 522 -16.81 5.31 -17.26
C GLU A 522 -15.47 4.88 -17.84
N GLN A 523 -14.54 5.81 -17.85
CA GLN A 523 -13.13 5.55 -18.15
C GLN A 523 -12.25 6.44 -17.28
N GLN A 524 -11.26 5.83 -16.65
CA GLN A 524 -10.19 6.58 -15.99
C GLN A 524 -9.17 7.05 -17.04
N ILE A 525 -8.90 8.35 -17.06
CA ILE A 525 -7.96 9.00 -17.98
C ILE A 525 -6.91 9.74 -17.16
N GLY A 526 -5.75 9.11 -16.99
CA GLY A 526 -4.77 9.55 -15.99
C GLY A 526 -5.37 9.49 -14.58
N PRO A 527 -5.22 10.54 -13.75
CA PRO A 527 -5.86 10.61 -12.43
C PRO A 527 -7.32 11.09 -12.49
N GLY A 528 -7.83 11.50 -13.64
CA GLY A 528 -9.21 11.96 -13.82
C GLY A 528 -10.16 10.88 -14.30
N VAL A 529 -11.45 11.15 -14.20
CA VAL A 529 -12.51 10.21 -14.60
C VAL A 529 -13.46 10.89 -15.57
N SER A 530 -13.80 10.17 -16.65
CA SER A 530 -14.84 10.57 -17.60
C SER A 530 -15.99 9.59 -17.54
N ILE A 531 -17.22 10.10 -17.41
CA ILE A 531 -18.46 9.33 -17.46
C ILE A 531 -19.29 9.79 -18.67
N ILE A 532 -19.85 8.87 -19.41
CA ILE A 532 -20.84 9.14 -20.43
C ILE A 532 -22.13 8.43 -20.11
N MET A 533 -23.24 9.16 -20.17
CA MET A 533 -24.60 8.61 -20.20
C MET A 533 -25.14 8.70 -21.62
N LEU A 534 -25.46 7.58 -22.24
CA LEU A 534 -25.81 7.48 -23.66
C LEU A 534 -27.22 7.99 -24.01
N SER A 535 -27.88 8.61 -23.07
CA SER A 535 -29.13 9.39 -23.25
C SER A 535 -28.99 10.72 -22.50
N PRO A 536 -29.48 11.84 -23.04
CA PRO A 536 -29.39 13.13 -22.34
C PRO A 536 -30.26 13.13 -21.08
N VAL A 537 -30.11 14.18 -20.28
CA VAL A 537 -30.95 14.39 -19.09
C VAL A 537 -32.06 15.38 -19.47
N ASP A 538 -33.00 14.90 -20.27
CA ASP A 538 -34.17 15.66 -20.71
C ASP A 538 -35.43 14.80 -20.82
N LEU A 539 -36.61 15.43 -20.89
CA LEU A 539 -37.91 14.74 -20.95
C LEU A 539 -38.26 14.22 -22.34
N GLN A 540 -37.51 14.62 -23.36
CA GLN A 540 -37.79 14.18 -24.74
C GLN A 540 -37.28 12.74 -24.95
N TRP A 541 -36.20 12.35 -24.26
CA TRP A 541 -35.55 11.07 -24.44
C TRP A 541 -35.79 10.09 -23.29
N ASN A 542 -36.07 10.59 -22.08
CA ASN A 542 -36.27 9.71 -20.92
C ASN A 542 -37.07 10.40 -19.80
N SER A 543 -37.54 9.57 -18.85
CA SER A 543 -38.28 10.05 -17.69
C SER A 543 -37.39 10.22 -16.43
N LEU A 544 -36.08 10.02 -16.53
CA LEU A 544 -35.16 10.08 -15.39
C LEU A 544 -35.24 11.42 -14.62
N PRO A 545 -35.27 12.57 -15.26
CA PRO A 545 -35.36 13.87 -14.55
C PRO A 545 -36.59 14.04 -13.66
N MET A 546 -37.65 13.29 -13.93
CA MET A 546 -38.90 13.31 -13.14
C MET A 546 -38.96 12.26 -12.03
N ARG A 547 -37.91 11.47 -11.88
CA ARG A 547 -37.86 10.43 -10.84
C ARG A 547 -37.14 10.95 -9.61
N ALA A 548 -37.61 10.56 -8.42
CA ALA A 548 -37.00 10.97 -7.16
C ALA A 548 -35.50 10.57 -7.03
N VAL A 549 -35.08 9.54 -7.77
CA VAL A 549 -33.70 9.06 -7.84
C VAL A 549 -32.77 9.98 -8.62
N PHE A 550 -33.28 10.90 -9.42
CA PHE A 550 -32.47 11.75 -10.28
C PHE A 550 -31.53 12.68 -9.49
N LEU A 551 -32.06 13.36 -8.50
CA LEU A 551 -31.27 14.29 -7.66
C LEU A 551 -30.14 13.55 -6.92
N PRO A 552 -30.37 12.45 -6.16
CA PRO A 552 -29.30 11.69 -5.53
C PRO A 552 -28.30 11.12 -6.57
N PHE A 553 -28.77 10.67 -7.74
CA PHE A 553 -27.88 10.18 -8.80
C PHE A 553 -26.93 11.26 -9.29
N MET A 554 -27.43 12.44 -9.64
CA MET A 554 -26.59 13.57 -10.08
C MET A 554 -25.61 14.02 -9.00
N HIS A 555 -26.06 14.08 -7.74
CA HIS A 555 -25.19 14.42 -6.61
C HIS A 555 -24.05 13.41 -6.46
N GLN A 556 -24.35 12.11 -6.47
CA GLN A 556 -23.32 11.09 -6.32
C GLN A 556 -22.37 11.03 -7.53
N ALA A 557 -22.89 11.18 -8.75
CA ALA A 557 -22.07 11.24 -9.95
C ALA A 557 -21.08 12.42 -9.92
N VAL A 558 -21.56 13.63 -9.58
CA VAL A 558 -20.70 14.81 -9.51
C VAL A 558 -19.72 14.73 -8.34
N ARG A 559 -20.14 14.23 -7.18
CA ARG A 559 -19.22 14.00 -6.04
C ARG A 559 -18.13 13.01 -6.40
N TYR A 560 -18.48 11.91 -7.02
CA TYR A 560 -17.53 10.89 -7.47
C TYR A 560 -16.51 11.48 -8.47
N LEU A 561 -16.97 12.27 -9.43
CA LEU A 561 -16.14 12.95 -10.42
C LEU A 561 -15.23 14.03 -9.80
N ALA A 562 -15.64 14.65 -8.70
CA ALA A 562 -14.87 15.69 -8.01
C ALA A 562 -13.85 15.13 -7.03
N VAL A 563 -14.14 13.95 -6.45
CA VAL A 563 -13.31 13.34 -5.41
C VAL A 563 -12.13 12.67 -6.09
N ARG A 564 -10.98 13.32 -6.01
CA ARG A 564 -9.70 12.61 -6.08
C ARG A 564 -9.70 11.60 -4.95
N SER A 565 -9.10 10.42 -5.19
CA SER A 565 -8.79 9.49 -4.12
C SER A 565 -7.95 10.24 -3.07
N GLU A 566 -8.62 10.82 -2.09
CA GLU A 566 -7.91 11.49 -0.99
C GLU A 566 -7.17 10.41 -0.21
N PRO A 567 -5.90 10.62 0.13
CA PRO A 567 -5.18 9.67 0.96
C PRO A 567 -5.93 9.50 2.28
N ALA A 568 -6.05 8.26 2.74
CA ALA A 568 -6.62 7.98 4.05
C ALA A 568 -5.85 8.77 5.12
N THR A 569 -6.57 9.54 5.91
CA THR A 569 -5.99 10.37 7.00
C THR A 569 -6.07 9.69 8.35
N ALA A 570 -6.86 8.61 8.46
CA ALA A 570 -6.94 7.78 9.66
C ALA A 570 -5.93 6.64 9.55
N CYS A 571 -5.12 6.47 10.58
CA CYS A 571 -4.12 5.41 10.69
C CYS A 571 -4.16 4.80 12.09
N GLU A 572 -3.75 3.56 12.20
CA GLU A 572 -3.41 2.94 13.49
C GLU A 572 -1.89 2.95 13.69
N VAL A 573 -1.47 2.91 14.95
CA VAL A 573 -0.06 2.77 15.28
C VAL A 573 0.49 1.51 14.60
N GLY A 574 1.70 1.59 14.04
CA GLY A 574 2.32 0.53 13.24
C GLY A 574 2.04 0.65 11.74
N GLN A 575 0.95 1.29 11.32
CA GLN A 575 0.63 1.47 9.90
C GLN A 575 1.57 2.48 9.22
N GLN A 576 1.82 2.24 7.94
CA GLN A 576 2.68 3.09 7.11
C GLN A 576 1.93 4.34 6.63
N MET A 577 2.42 5.51 6.99
CA MET A 577 1.91 6.79 6.50
C MET A 577 2.68 7.22 5.25
N PRO A 578 2.00 7.43 4.10
CA PRO A 578 2.65 7.92 2.88
C PRO A 578 3.29 9.30 3.08
N VAL A 579 4.53 9.44 2.65
CA VAL A 579 5.28 10.72 2.66
C VAL A 579 5.74 11.04 1.24
N PRO A 580 5.05 11.93 0.51
CA PRO A 580 5.44 12.36 -0.82
C PRO A 580 6.84 13.00 -0.84
N ALA A 581 7.53 12.90 -1.98
CA ALA A 581 8.84 13.51 -2.15
C ALA A 581 8.80 15.04 -1.91
N GLY A 582 9.76 15.54 -1.17
CA GLY A 582 9.84 16.95 -0.79
C GLY A 582 8.96 17.37 0.40
N CYS A 583 8.25 16.42 1.03
CA CYS A 583 7.50 16.68 2.26
C CYS A 583 8.26 16.19 3.50
N GLN A 584 8.00 16.83 4.62
CA GLN A 584 8.53 16.47 5.93
C GLN A 584 7.38 16.02 6.84
N LEU A 585 7.53 14.86 7.48
CA LEU A 585 6.58 14.34 8.46
C LEU A 585 7.02 14.79 9.86
N LYS A 586 6.07 15.28 10.65
CA LYS A 586 6.26 15.64 12.07
C LYS A 586 5.37 14.78 12.95
N ASN A 587 5.93 14.32 14.06
CA ASN A 587 5.19 13.55 15.07
C ASN A 587 4.23 14.45 15.88
N PRO A 588 3.37 13.89 16.77
CA PRO A 588 2.45 14.67 17.60
C PRO A 588 3.13 15.70 18.50
N LYS A 589 4.41 15.53 18.83
CA LYS A 589 5.22 16.49 19.59
C LYS A 589 5.82 17.62 18.73
N GLY A 590 5.54 17.61 17.40
CA GLY A 590 6.05 18.60 16.45
C GLY A 590 7.49 18.37 15.98
N GLN A 591 8.10 17.24 16.35
CA GLN A 591 9.47 16.90 15.96
C GLN A 591 9.48 16.28 14.56
N ALA A 592 10.44 16.64 13.74
CA ALA A 592 10.64 16.07 12.43
C ALA A 592 11.11 14.61 12.53
N VAL A 593 10.46 13.73 11.77
CA VAL A 593 10.80 12.31 11.73
C VAL A 593 11.72 12.03 10.55
N ALA A 594 12.84 11.37 10.84
CA ALA A 594 13.76 10.92 9.80
C ALA A 594 13.17 9.71 9.07
N LEU A 595 13.09 9.79 7.74
CA LEU A 595 12.64 8.66 6.93
C LEU A 595 13.76 7.64 6.79
N ALA A 596 13.44 6.36 6.88
CA ALA A 596 14.39 5.29 6.58
C ALA A 596 14.86 5.39 5.12
N LEU A 597 16.13 5.03 4.87
CA LEU A 597 16.72 5.11 3.56
C LEU A 597 16.60 3.77 2.81
N LYS A 598 16.35 3.85 1.51
CA LYS A 598 16.48 2.72 0.59
C LYS A 598 17.97 2.37 0.41
N PRO A 599 18.30 1.16 -0.13
CA PRO A 599 19.67 0.80 -0.46
C PRO A 599 20.38 1.77 -1.42
N ASP A 600 19.62 2.55 -2.23
CA ASP A 600 20.11 3.58 -3.13
C ASP A 600 20.34 4.95 -2.45
N GLY A 601 20.16 5.04 -1.13
CA GLY A 601 20.33 6.24 -0.33
C GLY A 601 19.16 7.25 -0.40
N LYS A 602 18.08 6.93 -1.11
CA LYS A 602 16.85 7.77 -1.13
C LYS A 602 15.94 7.46 0.04
N PRO A 603 15.22 8.46 0.59
CA PRO A 603 14.26 8.20 1.66
C PRO A 603 13.12 7.29 1.19
N LEU A 604 12.62 6.44 2.07
CA LEU A 604 11.40 5.68 1.83
C LEU A 604 10.21 6.64 1.69
N PRO A 605 9.24 6.33 0.81
CA PRO A 605 8.06 7.17 0.59
C PRO A 605 7.00 7.01 1.70
N SER A 606 7.34 6.41 2.83
CA SER A 606 6.45 6.20 3.98
C SER A 606 7.23 6.07 5.28
N ALA A 607 6.56 6.35 6.39
CA ALA A 607 7.07 6.13 7.74
C ALA A 607 5.99 5.42 8.59
N PRO A 608 6.37 4.51 9.51
CA PRO A 608 5.42 3.91 10.43
C PRO A 608 4.96 4.92 11.48
N ALA A 609 3.67 4.88 11.82
CA ALA A 609 3.12 5.64 12.93
C ALA A 609 3.60 5.01 14.26
N SER A 610 4.34 5.74 15.07
CA SER A 610 4.92 5.20 16.32
C SER A 610 4.18 5.60 17.58
N GLU A 611 3.36 6.64 17.54
CA GLU A 611 2.60 7.14 18.71
C GLU A 611 1.22 7.70 18.28
N CYS A 612 0.26 7.66 19.18
CA CYS A 612 -1.09 8.20 18.96
C CYS A 612 -1.08 9.73 18.90
N GLY A 613 -1.99 10.30 18.11
CA GLY A 613 -2.15 11.74 17.98
C GLY A 613 -2.12 12.23 16.53
N PHE A 614 -1.87 13.52 16.35
CA PHE A 614 -1.85 14.16 15.06
C PHE A 614 -0.42 14.20 14.47
N TRP A 615 -0.23 13.52 13.35
CA TRP A 615 1.00 13.61 12.59
C TRP A 615 0.80 14.59 11.43
N THR A 616 1.71 15.51 11.27
CA THR A 616 1.56 16.61 10.31
C THR A 616 2.55 16.47 9.17
N LEU A 617 2.03 16.43 7.95
CA LEU A 617 2.82 16.46 6.72
C LEU A 617 2.97 17.90 6.25
N THR A 618 4.21 18.41 6.19
CA THR A 618 4.51 19.76 5.74
C THR A 618 5.26 19.72 4.39
N GLY A 619 4.86 20.57 3.45
CA GLY A 619 5.53 20.72 2.17
C GLY A 619 6.84 21.52 2.28
N ALA A 620 7.57 21.62 1.16
CA ALA A 620 8.79 22.41 1.07
C ALA A 620 8.59 23.92 1.34
N ASP A 621 7.35 24.40 1.16
CA ASP A 621 6.92 25.77 1.48
C ASP A 621 6.61 25.99 2.97
N GLY A 622 6.77 24.95 3.81
CA GLY A 622 6.46 24.97 5.24
C GLY A 622 4.98 24.92 5.58
N LYS A 623 4.09 24.85 4.59
CA LYS A 623 2.65 24.74 4.83
C LYS A 623 2.24 23.30 5.09
N THR A 624 1.27 23.13 5.99
CA THR A 624 0.65 21.82 6.24
C THR A 624 -0.14 21.39 5.01
N GLN A 625 0.21 20.22 4.47
CA GLN A 625 -0.47 19.60 3.33
C GLN A 625 -1.50 18.58 3.76
N LEU A 626 -1.23 17.85 4.85
CA LEU A 626 -2.08 16.79 5.35
C LEU A 626 -1.84 16.57 6.85
N VAL A 627 -2.90 16.19 7.56
CA VAL A 627 -2.83 15.75 8.96
C VAL A 627 -3.32 14.31 9.05
N TYR A 628 -2.47 13.40 9.54
CA TYR A 628 -2.87 12.04 9.88
C TYR A 628 -3.34 12.00 11.33
N ALA A 629 -4.46 11.33 11.55
CA ALA A 629 -4.97 11.03 12.88
C ALA A 629 -4.63 9.57 13.22
N VAL A 630 -3.73 9.36 14.15
CA VAL A 630 -3.23 8.05 14.53
C VAL A 630 -3.82 7.62 15.85
N ASN A 631 -4.43 6.43 15.86
CA ASN A 631 -5.03 5.83 17.05
C ASN A 631 -4.36 4.50 17.38
N ARG A 632 -4.51 4.08 18.62
CA ARG A 632 -4.20 2.71 19.03
C ARG A 632 -5.22 1.73 18.43
N PRO A 633 -4.82 0.51 18.06
CA PRO A 633 -5.79 -0.52 17.70
C PRO A 633 -6.78 -0.78 18.83
N SER A 634 -8.07 -0.79 18.50
CA SER A 634 -9.16 -0.84 19.51
C SER A 634 -9.19 -2.13 20.35
N TYR A 635 -8.60 -3.22 19.84
CA TYR A 635 -8.50 -4.49 20.57
C TYR A 635 -7.53 -4.44 21.77
N GLU A 636 -6.58 -3.50 21.80
CA GLU A 636 -5.67 -3.29 22.95
C GLU A 636 -6.36 -2.70 24.19
N ALA A 637 -7.58 -2.21 24.03
CA ALA A 637 -8.36 -1.64 25.13
C ALA A 637 -8.92 -2.69 26.09
N ASP A 638 -9.08 -3.95 25.64
CA ASP A 638 -9.59 -5.04 26.47
C ASP A 638 -8.52 -5.55 27.46
N PRO A 639 -8.66 -5.29 28.77
CA PRO A 639 -7.67 -5.68 29.76
C PRO A 639 -7.76 -7.16 30.15
N THR A 640 -8.61 -7.97 29.50
CA THR A 640 -8.76 -9.39 29.80
C THR A 640 -7.46 -10.13 29.53
N VAL A 641 -6.91 -10.77 30.55
CA VAL A 641 -5.66 -11.54 30.47
C VAL A 641 -5.94 -13.05 30.39
N LEU A 642 -5.00 -13.79 29.83
CA LEU A 642 -4.97 -15.26 29.88
C LEU A 642 -4.18 -15.72 31.10
N ASP A 643 -4.55 -16.88 31.68
CA ASP A 643 -3.77 -17.49 32.73
C ASP A 643 -2.42 -18.00 32.18
N ALA A 644 -1.35 -17.81 32.95
CA ALA A 644 -0.01 -18.30 32.59
C ALA A 644 0.04 -19.80 32.30
N GLN A 645 -0.78 -20.61 32.96
CA GLN A 645 -0.87 -22.05 32.70
C GLN A 645 -1.57 -22.35 31.36
N GLU A 646 -2.61 -21.61 31.02
CA GLU A 646 -3.29 -21.72 29.71
C GLU A 646 -2.33 -21.37 28.57
N VAL A 647 -1.52 -20.34 28.77
CA VAL A 647 -0.49 -19.91 27.81
C VAL A 647 0.53 -21.01 27.55
N VAL A 648 1.09 -21.62 28.61
CA VAL A 648 2.07 -22.71 28.48
C VAL A 648 1.44 -23.92 27.78
N GLN A 649 0.25 -24.34 28.21
CA GLN A 649 -0.44 -25.50 27.59
C GLN A 649 -0.78 -25.28 26.10
N ALA A 650 -1.12 -24.06 25.73
CA ALA A 650 -1.44 -23.73 24.33
C ALA A 650 -0.20 -23.74 23.44
N THR A 651 0.98 -23.39 23.95
CA THR A 651 2.18 -23.11 23.16
C THR A 651 3.21 -24.24 23.17
N GLU A 652 3.23 -25.07 24.18
CA GLU A 652 4.16 -26.20 24.23
C GLU A 652 3.67 -27.38 23.37
N THR A 653 4.59 -27.98 22.60
CA THR A 653 4.35 -29.23 21.93
C THR A 653 4.73 -30.36 22.90
N PRO A 654 3.81 -31.32 23.20
CA PRO A 654 4.17 -32.47 24.05
C PRO A 654 5.38 -33.19 23.47
N ALA A 655 6.37 -33.54 24.32
CA ALA A 655 7.49 -34.36 23.92
C ALA A 655 6.96 -35.71 23.44
N VAL A 656 7.01 -35.96 22.12
CA VAL A 656 6.77 -37.28 21.56
C VAL A 656 8.09 -38.06 21.71
N ASP A 657 8.06 -39.19 22.41
CA ASP A 657 9.18 -40.12 22.48
C ASP A 657 9.55 -40.52 21.04
N SER A 658 10.63 -39.96 20.53
CA SER A 658 11.10 -40.20 19.17
C SER A 658 11.92 -41.47 19.09
N ALA A 659 11.24 -42.59 18.85
CA ALA A 659 11.80 -43.71 18.16
C ALA A 659 11.24 -43.71 16.74
N ASP A 660 12.01 -43.22 15.81
CA ASP A 660 12.01 -43.43 14.37
C ASP A 660 12.25 -42.11 13.60
N THR A 661 13.53 -41.70 13.56
CA THR A 661 13.98 -40.74 12.54
C THR A 661 14.74 -41.48 11.45
N VAL A 662 14.06 -41.81 10.37
CA VAL A 662 14.69 -42.18 9.10
C VAL A 662 15.40 -40.98 8.53
N ALA A 663 16.70 -41.06 8.39
CA ALA A 663 17.54 -40.04 7.76
C ALA A 663 17.17 -39.86 6.28
N SER A 664 16.53 -38.77 5.93
CA SER A 664 16.46 -38.29 4.57
C SER A 664 17.70 -37.45 4.26
N ALA A 665 18.61 -38.03 3.46
CA ALA A 665 19.71 -37.29 2.85
C ALA A 665 19.15 -36.32 1.81
N GLY A 666 18.78 -35.11 2.24
CA GLY A 666 18.43 -34.00 1.41
C GLY A 666 19.64 -33.08 1.23
N LEU A 667 19.87 -32.66 0.01
CA LEU A 667 20.83 -31.62 -0.35
C LEU A 667 20.62 -30.41 0.59
N GLY A 668 21.62 -30.07 1.38
CA GLY A 668 21.55 -29.00 2.37
C GLY A 668 21.24 -27.65 1.72
N PRO A 669 20.51 -26.77 2.41
CA PRO A 669 20.21 -25.44 1.93
C PRO A 669 21.51 -24.65 1.74
N MET A 670 21.62 -23.95 0.60
CA MET A 670 22.73 -23.03 0.31
C MET A 670 22.80 -21.99 1.44
N ALA A 671 23.88 -22.00 2.21
CA ALA A 671 24.15 -20.97 3.20
C ALA A 671 24.28 -19.60 2.48
N LYS A 672 23.52 -18.61 2.92
CA LYS A 672 23.37 -17.31 2.25
C LYS A 672 24.61 -16.41 2.32
N ASP A 673 25.65 -16.79 3.08
CA ASP A 673 26.83 -15.95 3.39
C ASP A 673 28.16 -16.45 2.83
N ASP A 674 28.17 -17.48 1.98
CA ASP A 674 29.39 -17.94 1.33
C ASP A 674 29.83 -16.97 0.23
N MET A 675 31.06 -16.44 0.31
CA MET A 675 31.61 -15.65 -0.78
C MET A 675 31.86 -16.56 -2.01
N ASN A 676 30.99 -16.49 -2.97
CA ASN A 676 31.08 -17.21 -4.23
C ASN A 676 32.14 -16.59 -5.15
N LEU A 677 33.18 -17.36 -5.49
CA LEU A 677 34.30 -16.88 -6.32
C LEU A 677 34.15 -17.20 -7.81
N TRP A 678 33.12 -17.92 -8.22
CA TRP A 678 32.94 -18.38 -9.59
C TRP A 678 32.86 -17.22 -10.62
N TRP A 679 32.21 -16.12 -10.26
CA TRP A 679 32.07 -14.98 -11.17
C TRP A 679 33.40 -14.21 -11.37
N TYR A 680 34.31 -14.20 -10.36
CA TYR A 680 35.66 -13.64 -10.53
C TYR A 680 36.50 -14.51 -11.49
N ALA A 681 36.33 -15.83 -11.45
CA ALA A 681 36.99 -16.74 -12.39
C ALA A 681 36.48 -16.51 -13.84
N LEU A 682 35.17 -16.28 -14.04
CA LEU A 682 34.61 -15.93 -15.35
C LEU A 682 35.08 -14.57 -15.83
N LEU A 683 35.14 -13.57 -14.97
CA LEU A 683 35.65 -12.23 -15.31
C LEU A 683 37.12 -12.30 -15.74
N ALA A 684 37.95 -13.05 -15.00
CA ALA A 684 39.35 -13.26 -15.34
C ALA A 684 39.49 -13.99 -16.71
N ALA A 685 38.68 -14.99 -16.99
CA ALA A 685 38.64 -15.69 -18.25
C ALA A 685 38.25 -14.73 -19.42
N ALA A 686 37.27 -13.85 -19.22
CA ALA A 686 36.85 -12.89 -20.22
C ALA A 686 37.92 -11.84 -20.53
N VAL A 687 38.64 -11.35 -19.54
CA VAL A 687 39.76 -10.41 -19.67
C VAL A 687 40.90 -11.08 -20.45
N LEU A 688 41.22 -12.33 -20.11
CA LEU A 688 42.24 -13.12 -20.84
C LEU A 688 41.88 -13.41 -22.28
N MET A 689 40.60 -13.70 -22.61
CA MET A 689 40.12 -13.87 -23.97
C MET A 689 40.28 -12.57 -24.79
N LEU A 690 39.96 -11.41 -24.19
CA LEU A 690 40.18 -10.10 -24.83
C LEU A 690 41.67 -9.84 -25.10
N ALA A 691 42.54 -10.18 -24.14
CA ALA A 691 43.99 -10.05 -24.30
C ALA A 691 44.53 -11.02 -25.41
N GLU A 692 44.02 -12.24 -25.47
CA GLU A 692 44.35 -13.22 -26.52
C GLU A 692 43.96 -12.68 -27.91
N LEU A 693 42.76 -12.14 -28.05
CA LEU A 693 42.23 -11.60 -29.30
C LEU A 693 43.05 -10.39 -29.80
N LEU A 694 43.50 -9.53 -28.89
CA LEU A 694 44.37 -8.41 -29.20
C LEU A 694 45.78 -8.88 -29.64
N LEU A 695 46.34 -9.88 -28.95
CA LEU A 695 47.63 -10.47 -29.30
C LEU A 695 47.57 -11.23 -30.61
N ALA A 696 46.54 -12.03 -30.86
CA ALA A 696 46.32 -12.77 -32.10
C ALA A 696 46.15 -11.81 -33.29
N ASN A 697 45.37 -10.72 -33.14
CA ASN A 697 45.17 -9.73 -34.20
C ASN A 697 46.44 -8.92 -34.50
N ARG A 698 47.35 -8.73 -33.53
CA ARG A 698 48.66 -8.12 -33.75
C ARG A 698 49.65 -9.03 -34.44
N THR A 699 49.50 -10.35 -34.34
CA THR A 699 50.34 -11.35 -35.04
C THR A 699 49.93 -11.58 -36.49
N LEU A 700 48.66 -11.27 -36.84
CA LEU A 700 48.16 -11.36 -38.24
C LEU A 700 48.49 -10.11 -39.07
N ARG A 701 48.94 -9.01 -38.45
CA ARG A 701 49.28 -7.74 -39.13
C ARG A 701 50.78 -7.58 -39.43
N HIS A 702 51.62 -8.54 -39.07
CA HIS A 702 53.05 -8.62 -39.34
C HIS A 702 53.39 -9.97 -40.01
#